data_0b54345c5412301ef54eced53d896d2e
#
_entry.id   0b54345c5412301ef54eced53d896d2e
#
_cell.length_a   1.000
_cell.length_b   1.000
_cell.length_c   1.000
_cell.angle_alpha   90.00
_cell.angle_beta   90.00
_cell.angle_gamma   90.00
#
_symmetry.space_group_name_H-M   'P 1'
#
loop_
_entity.id
_entity.type
_entity.pdbx_description
1 polymer ?
#
loop_
_entity_poly.entity_id
_entity_poly.type
_entity_poly.pdbx_seq_one_letter_code
_entity_poly.pdbx_strand_id
1 'polypeptide(L)'
;MNRMKIFSKALLLLLVSFLTFAATSCSDDETEGWDGTYGYVQFKLSKKVSSRATRAAALDKLEKLDDAKKIKVVMEHNGTTVSQTLVLNSYNAENAEYGLSSEKLQLASGTYTIIGFYLYDAVDEELLASSAGETFTVVGGGMTVQDLTVQTVERGKVKFNLVKEWEKTRAANQEYLFSNIRLVDISVTNLFTRETVTFPNVKVTYEEDSKENQNPDNADDKYMDIGKAYCDSTVWLPAGTYQVTSYTTYGKTGAVKTKYETQPVKGEAFVVEDNQLNDSAKVPILLSKTAEYIKDYEALKAIWESLDGKDWNFYGDATFKGANWNFNKELDMWGDQPGVTLNSNGRVTGLVLAGFGAKGIVPDAIGQLTELQVLNLGSHDEKIGANIFTEYDASNLTAAKKQSMRHDYETKFLKYDPRAFMSEMIVESVNSDKNLKHGMTRIQKDGRVNLKDAQIGTMTNQITGVSKAIYRLTKLQQFYIGNSPVTSGEVCAKFYNADDATYGKFAAEFTDAAWDNMTNLTDMELYNCPKITRLPEFYYGLPAMQALNLARCKGISAAQLRDDWERLATEKTGKTLQILYLSYNNLEEFPSSSSLSKMTNLGLLDLAYNNIKKVHPFGKEITLSSLYLNNNQIEEIPADLCGFTDDVETLTFAHNKLKKIPNIFDASSVRVMGSVDFSYNDITGVDTSNGTYKGINASTVSLSYNKIEKFPSELFTAGSPITSIDLSGNQMRTIPKGSIKGKNAYLLQVIDLRFNKLTSLSDDFRSTTLPYITNMDVSYNCFSEVPTQPLNSANLRAFAINHQRDANDNRCLRTWPTGITQCPSLIQFQIGSNDIRKVEEKLTYHLYIVNIKDNPNISIDVTSVCPYIKAGAYRLFYDKTQDIRGCDALDLEN
;
A
#
# COMPACT_ATOMS: atom_id res chain seq x y z
N MET A 1 9.05 -15.97 18.61
CA MET A 1 7.73 -15.38 18.86
C MET A 1 7.64 -13.85 18.72
N ASN A 2 8.74 -13.12 18.56
CA ASN A 2 8.72 -11.65 18.34
C ASN A 2 8.96 -11.21 16.88
N ARG A 3 9.12 -12.13 15.93
CA ARG A 3 9.42 -11.84 14.51
C ARG A 3 8.19 -11.74 13.60
N MET A 4 7.02 -12.19 14.06
CA MET A 4 5.77 -12.20 13.29
C MET A 4 5.00 -10.86 13.25
N LYS A 5 5.39 -9.86 14.04
CA LYS A 5 4.61 -8.61 14.16
C LYS A 5 4.89 -7.55 13.09
N ILE A 6 5.94 -7.67 12.30
CA ILE A 6 6.32 -6.64 11.30
C ILE A 6 5.65 -6.92 9.95
N PHE A 7 5.56 -8.16 9.52
CA PHE A 7 4.93 -8.52 8.23
C PHE A 7 3.40 -8.43 8.25
N SER A 8 2.76 -8.72 9.39
CA SER A 8 1.31 -8.57 9.50
C SER A 8 0.83 -7.11 9.45
N LYS A 9 1.68 -6.14 9.81
CA LYS A 9 1.35 -4.71 9.72
C LYS A 9 1.37 -4.16 8.29
N ALA A 10 2.24 -4.65 7.42
CA ALA A 10 2.28 -4.22 6.01
C ALA A 10 1.12 -4.81 5.20
N LEU A 11 0.73 -6.06 5.47
CA LEU A 11 -0.42 -6.70 4.80
C LEU A 11 -1.76 -6.15 5.31
N LEU A 12 -1.84 -5.76 6.59
CA LEU A 12 -3.04 -5.14 7.17
C LEU A 12 -3.27 -3.71 6.64
N LEU A 13 -2.21 -2.96 6.33
CA LEU A 13 -2.30 -1.64 5.70
C LEU A 13 -2.80 -1.70 4.24
N LEU A 14 -2.54 -2.78 3.53
CA LEU A 14 -3.06 -3.02 2.18
C LEU A 14 -4.53 -3.47 2.19
N LEU A 15 -5.02 -4.09 3.25
CA LEU A 15 -6.43 -4.50 3.40
C LEU A 15 -7.33 -3.35 3.91
N VAL A 16 -6.79 -2.40 4.65
CA VAL A 16 -7.55 -1.25 5.17
C VAL A 16 -7.78 -0.16 4.10
N SER A 17 -6.99 -0.12 3.04
CA SER A 17 -7.21 0.83 1.93
C SER A 17 -8.33 0.44 0.96
N PHE A 18 -8.99 -0.71 1.13
CA PHE A 18 -10.09 -1.19 0.28
C PHE A 18 -11.49 -1.00 0.86
N LEU A 19 -11.64 -0.41 2.04
CA LEU A 19 -12.94 -0.30 2.75
C LEU A 19 -13.49 1.12 2.92
N THR A 20 -13.03 2.08 2.13
CA THR A 20 -13.64 3.42 2.13
C THR A 20 -14.36 3.71 0.84
N PHE A 21 -15.48 3.00 0.56
CA PHE A 21 -16.55 3.51 -0.31
C PHE A 21 -17.83 2.72 -0.08
N ALA A 22 -18.76 3.38 0.50
CA ALA A 22 -20.19 3.29 0.39
C ALA A 22 -20.86 3.44 1.77
N ALA A 23 -21.12 4.66 2.15
CA ALA A 23 -22.17 4.97 3.07
C ALA A 23 -23.10 5.97 2.40
N THR A 24 -24.12 5.46 1.75
CA THR A 24 -25.37 6.20 1.55
C THR A 24 -26.53 5.27 1.93
N SER A 25 -27.13 5.65 3.06
CA SER A 25 -28.57 5.69 3.32
C SER A 25 -29.41 4.45 3.10
N CYS A 26 -30.09 4.13 4.17
CA CYS A 26 -31.51 3.82 4.36
C CYS A 26 -31.91 2.42 4.78
N SER A 27 -32.59 2.49 5.89
CA SER A 27 -33.80 1.77 6.35
C SER A 27 -33.72 0.29 6.68
N ASP A 28 -34.09 0.09 7.90
CA ASP A 28 -34.70 -1.07 8.56
C ASP A 28 -35.11 -2.22 7.61
N ASP A 29 -34.54 -3.39 7.85
CA ASP A 29 -35.19 -4.58 8.35
C ASP A 29 -34.22 -5.78 8.44
N GLU A 30 -34.34 -6.43 9.55
CA GLU A 30 -34.02 -7.77 10.03
C GLU A 30 -33.16 -8.75 9.20
N THR A 31 -32.08 -9.18 9.88
CA THR A 31 -31.54 -10.56 10.03
C THR A 31 -31.36 -11.44 8.80
N GLU A 32 -30.06 -11.70 8.49
CA GLU A 32 -29.49 -13.04 8.44
C GLU A 32 -28.00 -13.03 8.02
N GLY A 33 -27.17 -13.73 8.78
CA GLY A 33 -25.88 -14.21 8.29
C GLY A 33 -24.67 -13.30 8.50
N TRP A 34 -24.46 -12.74 9.68
CA TRP A 34 -23.22 -12.04 10.05
C TRP A 34 -22.15 -13.05 10.54
N ASP A 35 -20.92 -12.89 10.03
CA ASP A 35 -19.76 -13.69 10.41
C ASP A 35 -19.16 -13.36 11.80
N GLY A 36 -19.80 -12.46 12.55
CA GLY A 36 -19.38 -12.09 13.90
C GLY A 36 -18.17 -11.17 14.01
N THR A 37 -17.63 -10.68 12.90
CA THR A 37 -16.40 -9.84 12.91
C THR A 37 -16.64 -8.36 13.17
N TYR A 38 -17.87 -7.86 12.95
CA TYR A 38 -18.23 -6.46 13.14
C TYR A 38 -19.53 -6.31 13.91
N GLY A 39 -19.65 -5.21 14.66
CA GLY A 39 -20.88 -4.79 15.34
C GLY A 39 -21.07 -3.29 15.21
N TYR A 40 -22.17 -2.78 15.75
CA TYR A 40 -22.47 -1.35 15.77
C TYR A 40 -22.32 -0.79 17.18
N VAL A 41 -21.84 0.45 17.27
CA VAL A 41 -21.86 1.26 18.49
C VAL A 41 -22.58 2.57 18.23
N GLN A 42 -23.34 3.02 19.23
CA GLN A 42 -23.95 4.34 19.26
C GLN A 42 -23.56 5.02 20.58
N PHE A 43 -23.05 6.23 20.50
CA PHE A 43 -22.68 7.01 21.68
C PHE A 43 -23.87 7.87 22.11
N LYS A 44 -24.17 7.83 23.42
CA LYS A 44 -25.15 8.70 24.05
C LYS A 44 -24.43 9.65 25.00
N LEU A 45 -24.78 10.93 24.92
CA LEU A 45 -24.17 11.96 25.77
C LEU A 45 -25.18 12.34 26.87
N SER A 46 -24.72 12.24 28.12
CA SER A 46 -25.48 12.70 29.31
C SER A 46 -24.75 13.86 29.99
N LYS A 47 -25.54 14.79 30.55
CA LYS A 47 -25.02 15.93 31.32
C LYS A 47 -24.78 15.51 32.78
N LYS A 48 -23.57 15.67 33.28
CA LYS A 48 -23.30 15.50 34.72
C LYS A 48 -22.61 16.73 35.29
N VAL A 49 -23.19 17.36 36.27
CA VAL A 49 -22.62 18.52 36.96
C VAL A 49 -21.70 18.05 38.11
N SER A 50 -20.44 18.43 38.09
CA SER A 50 -19.52 18.18 39.19
C SER A 50 -19.94 19.04 40.39
N SER A 51 -19.89 18.48 41.59
CA SER A 51 -20.34 19.10 42.85
C SER A 51 -19.51 20.29 43.32
N ARG A 52 -18.52 20.77 42.57
CA ARG A 52 -17.64 21.88 42.89
C ARG A 52 -17.80 23.15 42.04
N ALA A 53 -18.57 23.10 40.95
CA ALA A 53 -18.83 24.29 40.15
C ALA A 53 -19.97 25.12 40.75
N THR A 54 -19.86 26.43 40.78
CA THR A 54 -20.98 27.30 41.08
C THR A 54 -22.10 27.06 40.06
N ARG A 55 -23.32 26.87 40.50
CA ARG A 55 -24.49 26.46 39.69
C ARG A 55 -24.72 27.32 38.44
N ALA A 56 -24.30 28.59 38.42
CA ALA A 56 -24.45 29.50 37.28
C ALA A 56 -23.46 29.20 36.16
N ALA A 57 -22.17 28.98 36.44
CA ALA A 57 -21.15 28.67 35.46
C ALA A 57 -21.33 27.28 34.85
N ALA A 58 -21.89 26.33 35.62
CA ALA A 58 -22.24 25.00 35.11
C ALA A 58 -23.42 25.03 34.14
N LEU A 59 -24.40 25.90 34.33
CA LEU A 59 -25.54 26.07 33.45
C LEU A 59 -25.16 26.68 32.12
N ASP A 60 -24.29 27.69 32.09
CA ASP A 60 -23.83 28.37 30.87
C ASP A 60 -23.04 27.42 29.92
N LYS A 61 -22.26 26.51 30.50
CA LYS A 61 -21.54 25.46 29.73
C LYS A 61 -22.45 24.38 29.20
N LEU A 62 -23.55 24.11 29.88
CA LEU A 62 -24.55 23.11 29.51
C LEU A 62 -25.46 23.61 28.36
N GLU A 63 -25.67 24.92 28.26
CA GLU A 63 -26.40 25.53 27.14
C GLU A 63 -25.67 25.34 25.79
N LYS A 64 -24.34 25.37 25.78
CA LYS A 64 -23.54 25.11 24.59
C LYS A 64 -23.69 23.69 24.03
N LEU A 65 -24.14 22.73 24.80
CA LEU A 65 -24.44 21.38 24.30
C LEU A 65 -25.62 21.34 23.34
N ASP A 66 -26.50 22.34 23.39
CA ASP A 66 -27.63 22.44 22.47
C ASP A 66 -27.19 22.82 21.04
N ASP A 67 -26.02 23.44 20.91
CA ASP A 67 -25.40 23.79 19.67
C ASP A 67 -24.56 22.65 19.05
N ALA A 68 -24.30 21.59 19.83
CA ALA A 68 -23.49 20.45 19.35
C ALA A 68 -24.22 19.68 18.24
N LYS A 69 -23.54 19.54 17.10
CA LYS A 69 -24.03 18.82 15.89
C LYS A 69 -23.18 17.63 15.52
N LYS A 70 -21.93 17.60 15.97
CA LYS A 70 -21.00 16.51 15.68
C LYS A 70 -20.21 16.12 16.94
N ILE A 71 -19.85 14.85 17.02
CA ILE A 71 -18.93 14.31 18.03
C ILE A 71 -17.78 13.61 17.33
N LYS A 72 -16.55 13.93 17.73
CA LYS A 72 -15.38 13.17 17.38
C LYS A 72 -14.97 12.33 18.57
N VAL A 73 -14.97 11.02 18.42
CA VAL A 73 -14.56 10.07 19.48
C VAL A 73 -13.19 9.50 19.09
N VAL A 74 -12.26 9.55 20.03
CA VAL A 74 -10.91 8.97 19.90
C VAL A 74 -10.84 7.76 20.83
N MET A 75 -10.54 6.61 20.25
CA MET A 75 -10.58 5.32 20.94
C MET A 75 -9.29 4.54 20.67
N GLU A 76 -8.96 3.64 21.58
CA GLU A 76 -7.86 2.68 21.40
C GLU A 76 -8.43 1.25 21.33
N HIS A 77 -7.98 0.50 20.36
CA HIS A 77 -8.29 -0.92 20.20
C HIS A 77 -7.01 -1.68 19.83
N ASN A 78 -6.64 -2.68 20.63
CA ASN A 78 -5.44 -3.50 20.42
C ASN A 78 -4.15 -2.67 20.19
N GLY A 79 -3.97 -1.56 20.93
CA GLY A 79 -2.82 -0.68 20.81
C GLY A 79 -2.84 0.23 19.57
N THR A 80 -3.96 0.32 18.85
CA THR A 80 -4.15 1.20 17.70
C THR A 80 -5.18 2.26 18.04
N THR A 81 -4.85 3.54 17.81
CA THR A 81 -5.79 4.64 18.00
C THR A 81 -6.70 4.79 16.78
N VAL A 82 -8.01 4.80 17.03
CA VAL A 82 -9.07 5.01 16.05
C VAL A 82 -9.78 6.32 16.37
N SER A 83 -9.99 7.17 15.39
CA SER A 83 -10.72 8.44 15.55
C SER A 83 -11.84 8.53 14.53
N GLN A 84 -13.06 8.80 14.99
CA GLN A 84 -14.26 8.90 14.15
C GLN A 84 -15.08 10.14 14.51
N THR A 85 -15.54 10.85 13.48
CA THR A 85 -16.46 12.01 13.66
C THR A 85 -17.85 11.60 13.19
N LEU A 86 -18.83 11.74 14.07
CA LEU A 86 -20.20 11.29 13.88
C LEU A 86 -21.17 12.46 14.04
N VAL A 87 -22.27 12.41 13.32
CA VAL A 87 -23.37 13.38 13.48
C VAL A 87 -24.13 13.09 14.79
N LEU A 88 -24.51 14.15 15.48
CA LEU A 88 -25.35 14.08 16.70
C LEU A 88 -26.81 14.42 16.37
N ASN A 89 -27.69 13.59 16.85
CA ASN A 89 -29.15 13.76 16.78
C ASN A 89 -29.73 13.96 18.17
N SER A 90 -30.72 14.83 18.29
CA SER A 90 -31.48 15.00 19.54
C SER A 90 -32.33 13.77 19.81
N TYR A 91 -32.24 13.23 21.01
CA TYR A 91 -33.02 12.08 21.43
C TYR A 91 -34.32 12.57 22.11
N ASN A 92 -35.47 12.29 21.52
CA ASN A 92 -36.78 12.52 22.10
C ASN A 92 -37.15 11.37 23.04
N ALA A 93 -36.86 11.50 24.32
CA ALA A 93 -37.48 10.67 25.34
C ALA A 93 -38.21 11.60 26.31
N GLU A 94 -39.48 11.39 26.47
CA GLU A 94 -40.41 12.22 27.27
C GLU A 94 -40.05 12.41 28.75
N ASN A 95 -38.88 11.84 29.23
CA ASN A 95 -38.47 11.97 30.63
C ASN A 95 -36.94 11.92 30.79
N ALA A 96 -36.14 12.25 29.80
CA ALA A 96 -34.69 12.17 29.94
C ALA A 96 -34.07 13.56 30.15
N GLU A 97 -33.34 13.70 31.23
CA GLU A 97 -32.32 14.73 31.37
C GLU A 97 -31.40 14.67 30.17
N TYR A 98 -31.67 15.51 29.20
CA TYR A 98 -30.90 15.78 28.00
C TYR A 98 -30.05 14.63 27.44
N GLY A 99 -30.40 14.14 26.26
CA GLY A 99 -29.60 13.17 25.56
C GLY A 99 -29.40 13.56 24.09
N LEU A 100 -28.14 13.73 23.69
CA LEU A 100 -27.72 13.66 22.29
C LEU A 100 -27.25 12.24 22.00
N SER A 101 -27.60 11.72 20.84
CA SER A 101 -27.11 10.41 20.40
C SER A 101 -26.37 10.54 19.07
N SER A 102 -25.26 9.83 18.90
CA SER A 102 -24.57 9.77 17.62
C SER A 102 -25.35 8.90 16.62
N GLU A 103 -25.05 9.07 15.36
CA GLU A 103 -25.32 8.02 14.36
C GLU A 103 -24.60 6.71 14.75
N LYS A 104 -25.03 5.60 14.14
CA LYS A 104 -24.44 4.27 14.39
C LYS A 104 -23.08 4.17 13.70
N LEU A 105 -22.07 3.74 14.42
CA LEU A 105 -20.72 3.49 13.91
C LEU A 105 -20.46 1.99 13.85
N GLN A 106 -20.03 1.48 12.73
CA GLN A 106 -19.60 0.09 12.57
C GLN A 106 -18.15 -0.07 12.99
N LEU A 107 -17.87 -0.97 13.90
CA LEU A 107 -16.53 -1.29 14.40
C LEU A 107 -16.28 -2.81 14.41
N ALA A 108 -15.02 -3.21 14.35
CA ALA A 108 -14.65 -4.61 14.58
C ALA A 108 -15.06 -5.07 15.97
N SER A 109 -15.43 -6.34 16.12
CA SER A 109 -15.77 -6.89 17.43
C SER A 109 -14.56 -6.87 18.37
N GLY A 110 -14.75 -6.49 19.62
CA GLY A 110 -13.66 -6.39 20.59
C GLY A 110 -13.87 -5.26 21.60
N THR A 111 -12.92 -5.09 22.50
CA THR A 111 -12.96 -4.07 23.55
C THR A 111 -12.22 -2.82 23.09
N TYR A 112 -12.86 -1.68 23.28
CA TYR A 112 -12.34 -0.34 22.97
C TYR A 112 -12.24 0.49 24.25
N THR A 113 -11.17 1.27 24.36
CA THR A 113 -11.00 2.27 25.42
C THR A 113 -11.17 3.65 24.81
N ILE A 114 -12.06 4.47 25.34
CA ILE A 114 -12.26 5.85 24.90
C ILE A 114 -11.18 6.71 25.51
N ILE A 115 -10.31 7.27 24.67
CA ILE A 115 -9.24 8.20 25.10
C ILE A 115 -9.83 9.58 25.39
N GLY A 116 -10.77 10.01 24.53
CA GLY A 116 -11.47 11.27 24.70
C GLY A 116 -12.49 11.50 23.59
N PHE A 117 -13.31 12.52 23.75
CA PHE A 117 -14.23 12.96 22.72
C PHE A 117 -14.34 14.48 22.67
N TYR A 118 -14.72 14.99 21.49
CA TYR A 118 -14.80 16.42 21.19
C TYR A 118 -16.15 16.70 20.54
N LEU A 119 -16.79 17.80 20.95
CA LEU A 119 -18.07 18.24 20.41
C LEU A 119 -17.88 19.47 19.53
N TYR A 120 -18.53 19.47 18.38
CA TYR A 120 -18.47 20.54 17.38
C TYR A 120 -19.87 21.03 17.05
N ASP A 121 -19.97 22.31 16.70
CA ASP A 121 -21.19 22.91 16.16
C ASP A 121 -21.42 22.58 14.67
N ALA A 122 -22.33 23.28 14.02
CA ALA A 122 -22.66 23.09 12.60
C ALA A 122 -21.56 23.58 11.63
N VAL A 123 -20.67 24.48 12.08
CA VAL A 123 -19.58 25.07 11.30
C VAL A 123 -18.22 24.51 11.68
N ASP A 124 -18.20 23.39 12.40
CA ASP A 124 -17.00 22.68 12.88
C ASP A 124 -16.15 23.46 13.90
N GLU A 125 -16.76 24.42 14.62
CA GLU A 125 -16.13 25.05 15.80
C GLU A 125 -16.22 24.09 16.99
N GLU A 126 -15.08 23.83 17.67
CA GLU A 126 -15.04 22.97 18.84
C GLU A 126 -15.72 23.65 20.03
N LEU A 127 -16.81 23.08 20.50
CA LEU A 127 -17.57 23.58 21.62
C LEU A 127 -17.04 23.07 22.97
N LEU A 128 -16.62 21.81 23.01
CA LEU A 128 -16.22 21.12 24.24
C LEU A 128 -15.37 19.90 23.93
N ALA A 129 -14.39 19.65 24.79
CA ALA A 129 -13.64 18.40 24.81
C ALA A 129 -13.72 17.75 26.19
N SER A 130 -13.80 16.43 26.21
CA SER A 130 -13.79 15.65 27.46
C SER A 130 -12.82 14.48 27.34
N SER A 131 -12.04 14.23 28.39
CA SER A 131 -11.29 12.98 28.51
C SER A 131 -12.20 11.90 29.07
N ALA A 132 -12.09 10.70 28.50
CA ALA A 132 -12.78 9.52 29.02
C ALA A 132 -11.75 8.40 29.18
N GLY A 133 -11.91 7.56 30.17
CA GLY A 133 -11.12 6.33 30.35
C GLY A 133 -12.04 5.12 30.29
N GLU A 134 -13.26 5.30 29.76
CA GLU A 134 -14.32 4.29 29.75
C GLU A 134 -14.02 3.25 28.68
N THR A 135 -14.32 2.00 28.98
CA THR A 135 -14.21 0.89 28.04
C THR A 135 -15.57 0.36 27.65
N PHE A 136 -15.72 -0.03 26.38
CA PHE A 136 -16.92 -0.71 25.90
C PHE A 136 -16.54 -1.88 25.00
N THR A 137 -17.43 -2.83 24.86
CA THR A 137 -17.22 -4.00 24.01
C THR A 137 -18.20 -4.00 22.85
N VAL A 138 -17.67 -4.08 21.65
CA VAL A 138 -18.45 -4.28 20.42
C VAL A 138 -18.65 -5.78 20.22
N VAL A 139 -19.91 -6.21 20.24
CA VAL A 139 -20.28 -7.62 20.01
C VAL A 139 -20.58 -7.79 18.53
N GLY A 140 -19.98 -8.80 17.91
CA GLY A 140 -20.20 -9.12 16.50
C GLY A 140 -21.68 -9.37 16.20
N GLY A 141 -22.21 -8.70 15.17
CA GLY A 141 -23.63 -8.73 14.80
C GLY A 141 -24.56 -8.01 15.75
N GLY A 142 -24.03 -7.40 16.83
CA GLY A 142 -24.82 -6.73 17.87
C GLY A 142 -24.78 -5.21 17.79
N MET A 143 -25.63 -4.56 18.60
CA MET A 143 -25.66 -3.12 18.83
C MET A 143 -25.19 -2.81 20.23
N THR A 144 -24.13 -2.03 20.39
CA THR A 144 -23.62 -1.52 21.66
C THR A 144 -24.06 -0.06 21.82
N VAL A 145 -24.64 0.30 22.94
CA VAL A 145 -24.89 1.69 23.30
C VAL A 145 -23.94 2.07 24.41
N GLN A 146 -23.09 3.07 24.15
CA GLN A 146 -22.10 3.57 25.10
C GLN A 146 -22.50 4.96 25.56
N ASP A 147 -22.76 5.07 26.87
CA ASP A 147 -23.03 6.36 27.51
C ASP A 147 -21.70 7.12 27.72
N LEU A 148 -21.67 8.37 27.30
CA LEU A 148 -20.59 9.31 27.53
C LEU A 148 -21.05 10.40 28.50
N THR A 149 -20.29 10.58 29.56
CA THR A 149 -20.56 11.65 30.52
C THR A 149 -19.75 12.87 30.19
N VAL A 150 -20.39 13.99 29.88
CA VAL A 150 -19.71 15.27 29.68
C VAL A 150 -19.35 15.82 31.06
N GLN A 151 -18.08 15.76 31.41
CA GLN A 151 -17.56 16.41 32.60
C GLN A 151 -17.16 17.85 32.26
N THR A 152 -17.72 18.82 32.93
CA THR A 152 -17.27 20.21 32.82
C THR A 152 -15.96 20.37 33.55
N VAL A 153 -14.87 20.18 32.86
CA VAL A 153 -13.56 20.60 33.35
C VAL A 153 -13.47 22.11 33.12
N GLU A 154 -13.10 22.86 34.15
CA GLU A 154 -12.78 24.28 33.99
C GLU A 154 -11.64 24.42 32.99
N ARG A 155 -11.88 25.10 31.87
CA ARG A 155 -10.93 25.27 30.76
C ARG A 155 -10.90 26.69 30.29
N GLY A 156 -9.72 27.17 29.95
CA GLY A 156 -9.53 28.45 29.29
C GLY A 156 -8.85 28.32 27.95
N LYS A 157 -8.97 29.37 27.16
CA LYS A 157 -8.29 29.50 25.86
C LYS A 157 -6.89 30.09 26.07
N VAL A 158 -5.94 29.63 25.29
CA VAL A 158 -4.58 30.17 25.29
C VAL A 158 -4.17 30.53 23.87
N LYS A 159 -3.67 31.74 23.68
CA LYS A 159 -3.02 32.19 22.47
C LYS A 159 -1.52 32.35 22.74
N PHE A 160 -0.69 31.67 21.96
CA PHE A 160 0.75 31.71 22.13
C PHE A 160 1.37 32.85 21.33
N ASN A 161 2.34 33.54 21.92
CA ASN A 161 3.17 34.55 21.31
C ASN A 161 4.61 34.04 21.22
N LEU A 162 5.23 34.11 20.05
CA LEU A 162 6.62 33.76 19.85
C LEU A 162 7.48 34.95 20.21
N VAL A 163 8.46 34.75 21.10
CA VAL A 163 9.36 35.79 21.59
C VAL A 163 10.79 35.46 21.21
N LYS A 164 11.52 36.43 20.70
CA LYS A 164 12.93 36.31 20.33
C LYS A 164 13.81 36.23 21.61
N GLU A 165 14.64 35.18 21.69
CA GLU A 165 15.55 34.95 22.82
C GLU A 165 17.02 34.94 22.37
N TRP A 166 17.45 35.95 21.62
CA TRP A 166 18.85 36.08 21.16
C TRP A 166 19.44 37.48 21.36
N GLU A 167 20.76 37.52 21.51
CA GLU A 167 21.50 38.77 21.65
C GLU A 167 21.63 39.49 20.30
N LYS A 168 21.52 40.83 20.33
CA LYS A 168 21.53 41.69 19.14
C LYS A 168 22.79 41.61 18.26
N THR A 169 23.90 41.05 18.78
CA THR A 169 25.21 41.03 18.10
C THR A 169 25.40 39.87 17.12
N ARG A 170 24.45 38.91 17.07
CA ARG A 170 24.44 37.79 16.12
C ARG A 170 23.19 37.84 15.22
N ALA A 171 22.61 38.99 15.03
CA ALA A 171 21.18 39.14 14.76
C ALA A 171 20.73 38.94 13.32
N ALA A 172 21.56 39.10 12.28
CA ALA A 172 21.07 39.15 10.93
C ALA A 172 20.45 37.82 10.49
N ASN A 173 21.12 36.71 10.76
CA ASN A 173 20.63 35.39 10.37
C ASN A 173 19.46 34.92 11.24
N GLN A 174 19.44 35.23 12.51
CA GLN A 174 18.39 34.82 13.43
C GLN A 174 17.05 35.51 13.13
N GLU A 175 17.08 36.79 12.75
CA GLU A 175 15.88 37.52 12.37
C GLU A 175 15.26 36.95 11.09
N TYR A 176 16.09 36.67 10.09
CA TYR A 176 15.64 36.05 8.85
C TYR A 176 15.02 34.66 9.12
N LEU A 177 15.64 33.85 9.95
CA LEU A 177 15.12 32.52 10.32
C LEU A 177 13.80 32.62 11.08
N PHE A 178 13.70 33.57 12.01
CA PHE A 178 12.47 33.80 12.75
C PHE A 178 11.33 34.18 11.82
N SER A 179 11.60 35.02 10.83
CA SER A 179 10.63 35.46 9.82
C SER A 179 10.13 34.31 8.91
N ASN A 180 10.83 33.17 8.89
CA ASN A 180 10.48 32.02 8.05
C ASN A 180 9.74 30.89 8.80
N ILE A 181 9.57 31.02 10.13
CA ILE A 181 8.75 30.03 10.88
C ILE A 181 7.30 30.16 10.39
N ARG A 182 6.67 29.05 10.00
CA ARG A 182 5.27 29.01 9.54
C ARG A 182 4.37 28.19 10.45
N LEU A 183 4.95 27.18 11.06
CA LEU A 183 4.26 26.32 12.01
C LEU A 183 5.16 26.11 13.24
N VAL A 184 4.54 25.86 14.37
CA VAL A 184 5.24 25.49 15.59
C VAL A 184 4.47 24.38 16.31
N ASP A 185 5.19 23.36 16.78
CA ASP A 185 4.65 22.44 17.77
C ASP A 185 5.05 22.99 19.15
N ILE A 186 4.09 23.10 20.06
CA ILE A 186 4.32 23.68 21.38
C ILE A 186 3.95 22.66 22.44
N SER A 187 4.91 22.33 23.32
CA SER A 187 4.65 21.48 24.48
C SER A 187 4.57 22.33 25.75
N VAL A 188 3.50 22.17 26.48
CA VAL A 188 3.27 22.82 27.74
C VAL A 188 3.11 21.82 28.87
N THR A 189 3.70 22.10 30.03
CA THR A 189 3.58 21.24 31.20
C THR A 189 2.83 21.97 32.32
N ASN A 190 1.82 21.31 32.85
CA ASN A 190 1.13 21.80 34.04
C ASN A 190 2.08 21.71 35.23
N LEU A 191 2.30 22.83 35.94
CA LEU A 191 3.29 22.90 37.03
C LEU A 191 2.85 22.11 38.25
N PHE A 192 1.58 21.84 38.40
CA PHE A 192 1.03 21.10 39.55
C PHE A 192 0.91 19.60 39.26
N THR A 193 0.23 19.21 38.12
CA THR A 193 0.02 17.80 37.79
C THR A 193 1.23 17.15 37.13
N ARG A 194 2.14 17.94 36.58
CA ARG A 194 3.32 17.52 35.78
C ARG A 194 2.93 16.86 34.44
N GLU A 195 1.68 16.93 34.06
CA GLU A 195 1.25 16.46 32.74
C GLU A 195 1.69 17.40 31.63
N THR A 196 2.18 16.86 30.55
CA THR A 196 2.61 17.62 29.37
C THR A 196 1.65 17.39 28.22
N VAL A 197 1.20 18.47 27.60
CA VAL A 197 0.36 18.46 26.41
C VAL A 197 1.13 19.11 25.28
N THR A 198 1.10 18.50 24.09
CA THR A 198 1.74 19.04 22.88
C THR A 198 0.67 19.41 21.85
N PHE A 199 0.75 20.64 21.37
CA PHE A 199 -0.09 21.17 20.30
C PHE A 199 0.72 21.15 18.99
N PRO A 200 0.42 20.23 18.07
CA PRO A 200 1.17 20.14 16.83
C PRO A 200 0.65 21.12 15.79
N ASN A 201 1.55 21.58 14.93
CA ASN A 201 1.24 22.32 13.71
C ASN A 201 0.46 23.63 13.93
N VAL A 202 0.70 24.32 15.00
CA VAL A 202 0.08 25.62 15.24
C VAL A 202 0.65 26.62 14.26
N LYS A 203 -0.24 27.27 13.50
CA LYS A 203 0.14 28.22 12.45
C LYS A 203 0.59 29.54 13.08
N VAL A 204 1.68 30.12 12.53
CA VAL A 204 2.27 31.37 13.00
C VAL A 204 1.94 32.50 12.05
N THR A 205 1.50 33.63 12.58
CA THR A 205 1.24 34.88 11.88
C THR A 205 2.17 35.95 12.41
N TYR A 206 2.61 36.85 11.54
CA TYR A 206 3.55 37.91 11.81
C TYR A 206 2.93 39.29 11.64
N GLU A 207 3.35 40.23 12.50
CA GLU A 207 3.22 41.66 12.31
C GLU A 207 4.63 42.23 12.06
N GLU A 208 4.85 42.76 10.86
CA GLU A 208 6.16 43.32 10.48
C GLU A 208 6.44 44.63 11.23
N ASP A 209 7.70 44.86 11.52
CA ASP A 209 8.19 46.15 12.05
C ASP A 209 8.48 47.10 10.85
N SER A 210 8.66 48.36 11.12
CA SER A 210 8.99 49.36 10.09
C SER A 210 10.40 49.26 9.52
N LYS A 211 11.25 48.38 10.09
CA LYS A 211 12.67 48.27 9.71
C LYS A 211 12.82 47.23 8.59
N GLU A 212 13.29 47.68 7.43
CA GLU A 212 13.70 46.87 6.31
C GLU A 212 15.17 46.43 6.43
N ASN A 213 15.47 45.18 6.19
CA ASN A 213 16.82 44.64 6.16
C ASN A 213 17.12 43.97 4.81
N GLN A 214 18.40 43.86 4.47
CA GLN A 214 18.83 43.05 3.33
C GLN A 214 19.00 41.59 3.75
N ASN A 215 18.59 40.68 2.87
CA ASN A 215 18.88 39.27 3.05
C ASN A 215 20.41 39.06 3.01
N PRO A 216 21.03 38.47 4.04
CA PRO A 216 22.47 38.24 4.07
C PRO A 216 23.01 37.39 2.94
N ASP A 217 22.17 36.54 2.32
CA ASP A 217 22.56 35.62 1.24
C ASP A 217 22.20 36.12 -0.15
N ASN A 218 21.37 37.16 -0.27
CA ASN A 218 20.98 37.75 -1.52
C ASN A 218 20.71 39.27 -1.38
N ALA A 219 21.65 40.12 -1.83
CA ALA A 219 21.54 41.56 -1.66
C ALA A 219 20.34 42.19 -2.39
N ASP A 220 19.75 41.50 -3.38
CA ASP A 220 18.57 41.95 -4.11
C ASP A 220 17.25 41.57 -3.41
N ASP A 221 17.32 40.76 -2.38
CA ASP A 221 16.17 40.31 -1.61
C ASP A 221 16.15 41.04 -0.25
N LYS A 222 15.00 41.52 0.13
CA LYS A 222 14.80 42.30 1.35
C LYS A 222 13.73 41.67 2.21
N TYR A 223 13.86 41.80 3.51
CA TYR A 223 12.86 41.38 4.47
C TYR A 223 12.62 42.41 5.55
N MET A 224 11.43 42.37 6.14
CA MET A 224 11.08 43.25 7.27
C MET A 224 11.39 42.56 8.59
N ASP A 225 11.88 43.30 9.57
CA ASP A 225 11.95 42.81 10.94
C ASP A 225 10.55 42.42 11.45
N ILE A 226 10.45 41.35 12.17
CA ILE A 226 9.19 40.91 12.75
C ILE A 226 9.00 41.58 14.10
N GLY A 227 8.02 42.48 14.19
CA GLY A 227 7.66 43.16 15.45
C GLY A 227 6.94 42.23 16.41
N LYS A 228 5.98 41.45 15.89
CA LYS A 228 5.24 40.47 16.68
C LYS A 228 5.05 39.18 15.88
N ALA A 229 5.12 38.04 16.58
CA ALA A 229 4.78 36.75 16.05
C ALA A 229 3.83 36.04 17.02
N TYR A 230 2.74 35.54 16.52
CA TYR A 230 1.74 34.87 17.37
C TYR A 230 1.07 33.71 16.63
N CYS A 231 0.49 32.79 17.39
CA CYS A 231 -0.28 31.69 16.83
C CYS A 231 -1.67 32.13 16.40
N ASP A 232 -2.12 31.79 15.19
CA ASP A 232 -3.43 32.17 14.66
C ASP A 232 -4.58 31.59 15.48
N SER A 233 -4.45 30.36 15.89
CA SER A 233 -5.48 29.62 16.62
C SER A 233 -5.24 29.68 18.12
N THR A 234 -6.31 29.67 18.88
CA THR A 234 -6.29 29.44 20.31
C THR A 234 -6.38 27.95 20.59
N VAL A 235 -5.73 27.51 21.67
CA VAL A 235 -5.81 26.15 22.17
C VAL A 235 -6.55 26.12 23.52
N TRP A 236 -7.19 24.99 23.82
CA TRP A 236 -7.89 24.81 25.08
C TRP A 236 -7.04 24.01 26.07
N LEU A 237 -6.87 24.52 27.27
CA LEU A 237 -6.21 23.85 28.38
C LEU A 237 -7.12 23.84 29.62
N PRO A 238 -7.08 22.81 30.47
CA PRO A 238 -7.67 22.84 31.80
C PRO A 238 -7.18 24.06 32.61
N ALA A 239 -8.03 24.59 33.49
CA ALA A 239 -7.61 25.69 34.38
C ALA A 239 -6.42 25.25 35.23
N GLY A 240 -5.41 26.09 35.29
CA GLY A 240 -4.18 25.78 36.02
C GLY A 240 -3.00 26.67 35.64
N THR A 241 -1.85 26.39 36.19
CA THR A 241 -0.60 27.09 35.88
C THR A 241 0.28 26.21 35.01
N TYR A 242 0.70 26.75 33.89
CA TYR A 242 1.46 26.03 32.85
C TYR A 242 2.77 26.74 32.54
N GLN A 243 3.69 25.97 31.96
CA GLN A 243 4.94 26.48 31.44
C GLN A 243 5.21 25.82 30.09
N VAL A 244 5.66 26.59 29.09
CA VAL A 244 6.19 26.03 27.84
C VAL A 244 7.51 25.32 28.18
N THR A 245 7.60 24.04 27.85
CA THR A 245 8.74 23.17 28.15
C THR A 245 9.55 22.77 26.93
N SER A 246 8.94 22.76 25.76
CA SER A 246 9.67 22.59 24.50
C SER A 246 8.83 23.11 23.32
N TYR A 247 9.51 23.41 22.24
CA TYR A 247 8.87 23.71 20.95
C TYR A 247 9.67 23.11 19.80
N THR A 248 9.00 22.95 18.65
CA THR A 248 9.61 22.58 17.39
C THR A 248 9.12 23.56 16.33
N THR A 249 10.02 24.21 15.63
CA THR A 249 9.68 25.16 14.55
C THR A 249 9.78 24.51 13.18
N TYR A 250 8.91 24.94 12.26
CA TYR A 250 8.89 24.49 10.88
C TYR A 250 8.86 25.69 9.95
N GLY A 251 9.61 25.61 8.86
CA GLY A 251 9.71 26.63 7.83
C GLY A 251 8.51 26.69 6.90
N LYS A 252 8.73 27.22 5.70
CA LYS A 252 7.69 27.37 4.69
C LYS A 252 6.82 26.12 4.54
N THR A 253 5.51 26.35 4.51
CA THR A 253 4.54 25.34 4.16
C THR A 253 4.59 25.10 2.67
N GLY A 254 5.31 24.09 2.27
CA GLY A 254 5.11 23.37 1.03
C GLY A 254 4.50 22.01 1.34
N ALA A 255 4.56 21.07 0.41
CA ALA A 255 4.22 19.67 0.69
C ALA A 255 5.13 19.04 1.76
N VAL A 256 6.25 19.65 2.09
CA VAL A 256 7.22 19.21 3.09
C VAL A 256 7.35 20.24 4.19
N LYS A 257 7.03 19.84 5.41
CA LYS A 257 7.36 20.60 6.61
C LYS A 257 8.85 20.49 6.87
N THR A 258 9.51 21.61 6.91
CA THR A 258 10.90 21.65 7.34
C THR A 258 10.94 21.84 8.85
N LYS A 259 11.35 20.82 9.55
CA LYS A 259 11.61 20.88 10.98
C LYS A 259 12.93 21.58 11.21
N TYR A 260 12.91 22.75 11.81
CA TYR A 260 14.14 23.47 12.12
C TYR A 260 14.82 22.89 13.36
N GLU A 261 14.14 22.88 14.48
CA GLU A 261 14.74 22.41 15.72
C GLU A 261 13.68 22.11 16.78
N THR A 262 13.96 21.14 17.65
CA THR A 262 13.20 20.97 18.89
C THR A 262 14.07 21.51 20.04
N GLN A 263 13.59 22.56 20.69
CA GLN A 263 14.29 23.16 21.81
C GLN A 263 13.58 22.83 23.13
N PRO A 264 14.27 22.24 24.10
CA PRO A 264 13.82 22.28 25.47
C PRO A 264 13.98 23.71 26.01
N VAL A 265 12.91 24.26 26.54
CA VAL A 265 12.93 25.62 27.11
C VAL A 265 12.30 25.63 28.48
N LYS A 266 12.66 26.65 29.25
CA LYS A 266 11.97 26.98 30.46
C LYS A 266 11.29 28.34 30.27
N GLY A 267 10.11 28.30 29.61
CA GLY A 267 9.32 29.50 29.39
C GLY A 267 8.82 30.15 30.69
N GLU A 268 8.29 31.34 30.61
CA GLU A 268 7.58 31.97 31.71
C GLU A 268 6.30 31.17 32.06
N ALA A 269 5.96 31.09 33.33
CA ALA A 269 4.72 30.47 33.76
C ALA A 269 3.52 31.36 33.39
N PHE A 270 2.45 30.75 32.91
CA PHE A 270 1.19 31.44 32.60
C PHE A 270 0.00 30.71 33.23
N VAL A 271 -1.05 31.46 33.52
CA VAL A 271 -2.25 30.93 34.19
C VAL A 271 -3.38 30.79 33.17
N VAL A 272 -4.05 29.65 33.21
CA VAL A 272 -5.27 29.39 32.46
C VAL A 272 -6.43 29.45 33.42
N GLU A 273 -7.32 30.40 33.22
CA GLU A 273 -8.53 30.57 34.04
C GLU A 273 -9.76 30.06 33.26
N ASP A 274 -10.75 29.62 34.02
CA ASP A 274 -11.95 29.08 33.42
C ASP A 274 -12.68 30.11 32.52
N ASN A 275 -12.94 29.68 31.27
CA ASN A 275 -13.63 30.45 30.23
C ASN A 275 -12.96 31.79 29.87
N GLN A 276 -11.70 31.99 30.23
CA GLN A 276 -10.91 33.16 29.93
C GLN A 276 -9.93 32.91 28.79
N LEU A 277 -9.59 33.96 28.04
CA LEU A 277 -8.52 33.92 27.05
C LEU A 277 -7.21 34.43 27.70
N ASN A 278 -6.20 33.55 27.74
CA ASN A 278 -4.84 34.01 28.02
C ASN A 278 -4.12 34.23 26.67
N ASP A 279 -3.77 35.49 26.37
CA ASP A 279 -3.01 35.93 25.21
C ASP A 279 -1.59 36.35 25.55
N SER A 280 -1.14 36.09 26.78
CA SER A 280 0.21 36.45 27.28
C SER A 280 1.18 35.26 27.31
N ALA A 281 0.75 34.05 26.95
CA ALA A 281 1.60 32.87 26.93
C ALA A 281 2.74 33.03 25.90
N LYS A 282 4.01 32.97 26.39
CA LYS A 282 5.19 33.18 25.54
C LYS A 282 5.88 31.87 25.19
N VAL A 283 6.27 31.73 23.94
CA VAL A 283 7.17 30.66 23.44
C VAL A 283 8.52 31.33 23.13
N PRO A 284 9.55 31.15 23.98
CA PRO A 284 10.86 31.74 23.76
C PRO A 284 11.58 31.00 22.63
N ILE A 285 11.79 31.65 21.48
CA ILE A 285 12.43 31.10 20.33
C ILE A 285 13.90 31.43 20.31
N LEU A 286 14.74 30.41 20.41
CA LEU A 286 16.18 30.48 20.22
C LEU A 286 16.54 29.67 18.98
N LEU A 287 17.10 30.30 17.95
CA LEU A 287 17.56 29.64 16.73
C LEU A 287 19.10 29.61 16.77
N SER A 288 19.66 28.41 16.89
CA SER A 288 21.11 28.20 16.91
C SER A 288 21.46 27.04 15.99
N LYS A 289 22.64 27.09 15.36
CA LYS A 289 23.16 26.03 14.51
C LYS A 289 24.39 25.40 15.12
N THR A 290 24.44 24.10 15.11
CA THR A 290 25.58 23.32 15.56
C THR A 290 26.67 23.27 14.48
N ALA A 291 27.90 22.99 14.89
CA ALA A 291 29.01 22.75 13.97
C ALA A 291 28.73 21.55 13.02
N GLU A 292 27.99 20.56 13.54
CA GLU A 292 27.59 19.35 12.79
C GLU A 292 26.59 19.69 11.70
N TYR A 293 25.64 20.59 11.94
CA TYR A 293 24.72 21.09 10.94
C TYR A 293 25.47 21.76 9.77
N ILE A 294 26.46 22.59 10.08
CA ILE A 294 27.29 23.28 9.08
C ILE A 294 28.06 22.25 8.24
N LYS A 295 28.59 21.19 8.87
CA LYS A 295 29.26 20.10 8.14
C LYS A 295 28.31 19.38 7.20
N ASP A 296 27.08 19.10 7.61
CA ASP A 296 26.07 18.50 6.74
C ASP A 296 25.75 19.39 5.53
N TYR A 297 25.62 20.70 5.74
CA TYR A 297 25.40 21.66 4.65
C TYR A 297 26.57 21.66 3.66
N GLU A 298 27.79 21.76 4.15
CA GLU A 298 28.98 21.72 3.30
C GLU A 298 29.07 20.40 2.52
N ALA A 299 28.71 19.29 3.14
CA ALA A 299 28.68 17.98 2.49
C ALA A 299 27.62 17.92 1.41
N LEU A 300 26.40 18.42 1.64
CA LEU A 300 25.34 18.49 0.63
C LEU A 300 25.78 19.35 -0.56
N LYS A 301 26.41 20.48 -0.31
CA LYS A 301 26.95 21.35 -1.37
C LYS A 301 28.00 20.63 -2.22
N ALA A 302 28.94 19.93 -1.59
CA ALA A 302 29.96 19.15 -2.27
C ALA A 302 29.36 18.00 -3.10
N ILE A 303 28.32 17.33 -2.57
CA ILE A 303 27.58 16.27 -3.30
C ILE A 303 26.87 16.87 -4.50
N TRP A 304 26.18 17.99 -4.35
CA TRP A 304 25.48 18.69 -5.43
C TRP A 304 26.45 19.10 -6.56
N GLU A 305 27.59 19.69 -6.22
CA GLU A 305 28.61 20.08 -7.19
C GLU A 305 29.20 18.86 -7.93
N SER A 306 29.50 17.77 -7.20
CA SER A 306 30.07 16.54 -7.78
C SER A 306 29.10 15.78 -8.68
N LEU A 307 27.81 15.92 -8.42
CA LEU A 307 26.74 15.22 -9.16
C LEU A 307 26.05 16.10 -10.22
N ASP A 308 26.71 17.16 -10.67
CA ASP A 308 26.20 18.11 -11.67
C ASP A 308 24.85 18.73 -11.26
N GLY A 309 24.77 19.10 -9.99
CA GLY A 309 23.51 19.51 -9.31
C GLY A 309 22.79 20.68 -9.98
N LYS A 310 23.55 21.61 -10.61
CA LYS A 310 22.97 22.74 -11.37
C LYS A 310 21.99 22.30 -12.48
N ASP A 311 22.16 21.07 -13.00
CA ASP A 311 21.37 20.52 -14.09
C ASP A 311 20.30 19.53 -13.61
N TRP A 312 20.13 19.38 -12.30
CA TRP A 312 19.09 18.51 -11.75
C TRP A 312 17.70 18.99 -12.12
N ASN A 313 16.84 18.02 -12.36
CA ASN A 313 15.47 18.28 -12.76
C ASN A 313 14.51 17.35 -11.99
N PHE A 314 13.57 17.98 -11.29
CA PHE A 314 12.55 17.28 -10.53
C PHE A 314 11.26 18.07 -10.54
N TYR A 315 10.14 17.37 -10.35
CA TYR A 315 8.84 17.95 -10.07
C TYR A 315 8.52 17.76 -8.60
N GLY A 316 8.07 18.83 -7.96
CA GLY A 316 7.53 18.83 -6.63
C GLY A 316 6.12 19.42 -6.63
N ASP A 317 5.63 19.78 -5.45
CA ASP A 317 4.44 20.61 -5.37
C ASP A 317 4.69 21.99 -6.04
N ALA A 318 3.67 22.85 -6.03
CA ALA A 318 3.76 24.16 -6.66
C ALA A 318 4.93 25.03 -6.15
N THR A 319 5.51 24.70 -4.98
CA THR A 319 6.61 25.42 -4.35
C THR A 319 7.97 25.08 -4.99
N PHE A 320 8.12 23.87 -5.53
CA PHE A 320 9.38 23.38 -6.08
C PHE A 320 9.40 23.27 -7.61
N LYS A 321 8.42 23.77 -8.31
CA LYS A 321 8.34 23.71 -9.78
C LYS A 321 9.62 24.15 -10.45
N GLY A 322 10.42 23.19 -10.91
CA GLY A 322 11.70 23.44 -11.58
C GLY A 322 12.75 24.14 -10.71
N ALA A 323 12.51 24.27 -9.42
CA ALA A 323 13.48 24.83 -8.50
C ALA A 323 14.51 23.77 -8.12
N ASN A 324 15.78 24.11 -8.27
CA ASN A 324 16.89 23.30 -7.83
C ASN A 324 17.25 23.62 -6.37
N TRP A 325 18.15 22.87 -5.78
CA TRP A 325 18.73 23.22 -4.49
C TRP A 325 19.34 24.61 -4.56
N ASN A 326 19.11 25.40 -3.52
CA ASN A 326 19.55 26.77 -3.46
C ASN A 326 20.51 26.98 -2.29
N PHE A 327 21.80 26.99 -2.58
CA PHE A 327 22.86 27.22 -1.58
C PHE A 327 23.05 28.70 -1.21
N ASN A 328 22.28 29.62 -1.81
CA ASN A 328 22.18 31.00 -1.40
C ASN A 328 21.12 31.23 -0.32
N LYS A 329 20.40 30.19 0.09
CA LYS A 329 19.51 30.21 1.25
C LYS A 329 20.29 30.07 2.55
N GLU A 330 19.68 30.53 3.64
CA GLU A 330 20.16 30.28 4.99
C GLU A 330 20.28 28.79 5.28
N LEU A 331 21.30 28.43 6.09
CA LEU A 331 21.67 27.05 6.38
C LEU A 331 20.52 26.21 6.99
N ASP A 332 19.62 26.81 7.75
CA ASP A 332 18.49 26.13 8.41
C ASP A 332 17.28 25.89 7.54
N MET A 333 17.31 26.26 6.27
CA MET A 333 16.23 26.04 5.32
C MET A 333 16.38 24.74 4.51
N TRP A 334 17.32 23.89 4.87
CA TRP A 334 17.64 22.68 4.10
C TRP A 334 16.55 21.62 4.08
N GLY A 335 15.71 21.56 5.06
CA GLY A 335 14.59 20.66 5.01
C GLY A 335 13.53 21.02 3.96
N ASP A 336 13.62 22.22 3.36
CA ASP A 336 12.79 22.63 2.22
C ASP A 336 13.38 22.14 0.88
N GLN A 337 14.58 21.60 0.88
CA GLN A 337 15.22 21.15 -0.35
C GLN A 337 14.69 19.78 -0.75
N PRO A 338 14.37 19.58 -2.06
CA PRO A 338 13.88 18.31 -2.55
C PRO A 338 14.82 17.15 -2.22
N GLY A 339 14.25 16.06 -1.71
CA GLY A 339 14.99 14.85 -1.40
C GLY A 339 15.82 14.87 -0.12
N VAL A 340 15.85 15.99 0.62
CA VAL A 340 16.54 16.09 1.91
C VAL A 340 15.58 15.91 3.07
N THR A 341 15.91 15.03 4.01
CA THR A 341 15.16 14.83 5.26
C THR A 341 16.07 15.12 6.45
N LEU A 342 15.57 15.90 7.39
CA LEU A 342 16.28 16.25 8.60
C LEU A 342 15.65 15.59 9.84
N ASN A 343 16.49 15.33 10.86
CA ASN A 343 15.99 14.96 12.19
C ASN A 343 15.66 16.20 13.01
N SER A 344 15.26 15.99 14.28
CA SER A 344 14.91 17.08 15.20
C SER A 344 16.05 18.06 15.53
N ASN A 345 17.29 17.63 15.29
CA ASN A 345 18.49 18.45 15.52
C ASN A 345 19.02 19.08 14.22
N GLY A 346 18.21 19.07 13.16
CA GLY A 346 18.58 19.64 11.86
C GLY A 346 19.65 18.85 11.10
N ARG A 347 19.98 17.62 11.53
CA ARG A 347 20.97 16.77 10.87
C ARG A 347 20.32 15.97 9.74
N VAL A 348 21.04 15.78 8.66
CA VAL A 348 20.55 15.05 7.48
C VAL A 348 20.41 13.56 7.78
N THR A 349 19.19 13.04 7.71
CA THR A 349 18.87 11.62 7.90
C THR A 349 18.43 10.92 6.63
N GLY A 350 17.98 11.65 5.62
CA GLY A 350 17.59 11.10 4.34
C GLY A 350 18.10 11.94 3.18
N LEU A 351 18.58 11.25 2.16
CA LEU A 351 19.00 11.84 0.89
C LEU A 351 18.43 10.98 -0.25
N VAL A 352 17.36 11.47 -0.88
CA VAL A 352 16.64 10.78 -1.96
C VAL A 352 16.77 11.59 -3.24
N LEU A 353 17.69 11.18 -4.09
CA LEU A 353 18.01 11.84 -5.36
C LEU A 353 17.56 11.01 -6.58
N ALA A 354 16.72 9.99 -6.37
CA ALA A 354 16.22 9.15 -7.46
C ALA A 354 15.52 9.97 -8.54
N GLY A 355 15.92 9.80 -9.79
CA GLY A 355 15.30 10.49 -10.92
C GLY A 355 15.64 11.98 -11.08
N PHE A 356 16.58 12.54 -10.32
CA PHE A 356 16.96 13.96 -10.41
C PHE A 356 17.84 14.30 -11.63
N GLY A 357 18.31 13.28 -12.35
CA GLY A 357 19.31 13.45 -13.40
C GLY A 357 20.71 13.68 -12.84
N ALA A 358 20.95 13.26 -11.60
CA ALA A 358 22.24 13.36 -10.94
C ALA A 358 23.31 12.57 -11.73
N LYS A 359 24.43 13.22 -12.03
CA LYS A 359 25.44 12.68 -12.92
C LYS A 359 26.83 12.85 -12.34
N GLY A 360 27.58 11.76 -12.24
CA GLY A 360 28.95 11.81 -11.74
C GLY A 360 29.21 10.83 -10.60
N ILE A 361 30.09 11.22 -9.71
CA ILE A 361 30.59 10.40 -8.60
C ILE A 361 30.08 10.99 -7.27
N VAL A 362 29.52 10.16 -6.42
CA VAL A 362 29.23 10.56 -5.03
C VAL A 362 30.56 10.73 -4.28
N PRO A 363 30.88 11.95 -3.84
CA PRO A 363 32.22 12.28 -3.34
C PRO A 363 32.45 11.84 -1.89
N ASP A 364 33.66 11.99 -1.39
CA ASP A 364 34.06 11.69 0.00
C ASP A 364 33.25 12.47 1.02
N ALA A 365 32.72 13.63 0.65
CA ALA A 365 31.84 14.44 1.49
C ALA A 365 30.62 13.67 2.02
N ILE A 366 30.16 12.60 1.33
CA ILE A 366 29.06 11.77 1.80
C ILE A 366 29.32 11.22 3.22
N GLY A 367 30.56 10.94 3.57
CA GLY A 367 30.95 10.43 4.88
C GLY A 367 30.82 11.43 6.04
N GLN A 368 30.50 12.70 5.76
CA GLN A 368 30.19 13.72 6.79
C GLN A 368 28.75 13.63 7.26
N LEU A 369 27.85 13.05 6.46
CA LEU A 369 26.45 12.91 6.80
C LEU A 369 26.23 11.76 7.81
N THR A 370 26.85 11.87 8.98
CA THR A 370 26.94 10.77 9.97
C THR A 370 25.60 10.34 10.57
N GLU A 371 24.55 11.15 10.42
CA GLU A 371 23.18 10.81 10.82
C GLU A 371 22.36 10.16 9.69
N LEU A 372 22.94 10.01 8.51
CA LEU A 372 22.23 9.49 7.35
C LEU A 372 21.74 8.06 7.57
N GLN A 373 20.45 7.85 7.33
CA GLN A 373 19.76 6.56 7.43
C GLN A 373 19.33 6.05 6.05
N VAL A 374 18.98 6.96 5.14
CA VAL A 374 18.53 6.62 3.79
C VAL A 374 19.38 7.36 2.76
N LEU A 375 20.02 6.61 1.88
CA LEU A 375 20.68 7.11 0.68
C LEU A 375 20.06 6.42 -0.54
N ASN A 376 19.25 7.15 -1.30
CA ASN A 376 18.62 6.65 -2.51
C ASN A 376 19.11 7.45 -3.73
N LEU A 377 19.94 6.82 -4.55
CA LEU A 377 20.51 7.36 -5.78
C LEU A 377 19.83 6.77 -7.03
N GLY A 378 18.70 6.11 -6.85
CA GLY A 378 17.91 5.42 -7.87
C GLY A 378 17.43 4.08 -7.36
N SER A 379 16.24 3.65 -7.71
CA SER A 379 15.64 2.40 -7.26
C SER A 379 14.68 1.80 -8.29
N HIS A 380 14.15 0.61 -8.00
CA HIS A 380 13.11 -0.03 -8.79
C HIS A 380 11.76 0.73 -8.74
N ASP A 381 11.53 1.48 -7.67
CA ASP A 381 10.32 2.30 -7.47
C ASP A 381 10.44 3.71 -8.06
N GLU A 382 11.51 3.97 -8.79
CA GLU A 382 11.80 5.28 -9.33
C GLU A 382 10.71 5.74 -10.30
N LYS A 383 9.99 6.77 -9.90
CA LYS A 383 8.95 7.42 -10.70
C LYS A 383 9.60 8.55 -11.50
N ILE A 384 10.02 8.24 -12.70
CA ILE A 384 10.63 9.23 -13.60
C ILE A 384 9.52 9.86 -14.42
N GLY A 385 9.28 11.16 -14.21
CA GLY A 385 8.19 11.88 -14.87
C GLY A 385 8.24 11.81 -16.41
N ALA A 386 9.44 11.89 -17.01
CA ALA A 386 9.61 11.79 -18.46
C ALA A 386 9.21 10.41 -19.02
N ASN A 387 9.53 9.32 -18.33
CA ASN A 387 9.16 7.97 -18.76
C ASN A 387 7.67 7.71 -18.61
N ILE A 388 7.05 8.26 -17.57
CA ILE A 388 5.62 8.18 -17.37
C ILE A 388 4.88 8.94 -18.47
N PHE A 389 5.36 10.12 -18.85
CA PHE A 389 4.75 10.94 -19.91
C PHE A 389 4.91 10.30 -21.29
N THR A 390 6.07 9.73 -21.61
CA THR A 390 6.32 9.16 -22.95
C THR A 390 5.61 7.83 -23.15
N GLU A 391 5.41 7.06 -22.09
CA GLU A 391 4.82 5.73 -22.17
C GLU A 391 3.30 5.75 -21.98
N TYR A 392 2.77 6.69 -21.20
CA TYR A 392 1.37 6.76 -20.79
C TYR A 392 0.66 8.08 -21.10
N ASP A 393 1.29 9.01 -21.81
CA ASP A 393 0.59 10.19 -22.31
C ASP A 393 -0.42 9.78 -23.41
N ALA A 394 -1.66 9.63 -22.99
CA ALA A 394 -2.74 9.21 -23.87
C ALA A 394 -3.03 10.22 -24.98
N SER A 395 -2.61 11.49 -24.84
CA SER A 395 -2.79 12.52 -25.86
C SER A 395 -1.84 12.33 -27.05
N ASN A 396 -0.63 11.79 -26.79
CA ASN A 396 0.40 11.60 -27.80
C ASN A 396 0.44 10.15 -28.36
N LEU A 397 -0.40 9.24 -27.86
CA LEU A 397 -0.46 7.87 -28.36
C LEU A 397 -1.29 7.79 -29.64
N THR A 398 -0.73 7.17 -30.68
CA THR A 398 -1.51 6.79 -31.87
C THR A 398 -2.61 5.80 -31.51
N ALA A 399 -3.68 5.76 -32.29
CA ALA A 399 -4.76 4.78 -32.11
C ALA A 399 -4.24 3.32 -32.10
N ALA A 400 -3.25 3.00 -32.97
CA ALA A 400 -2.60 1.68 -33.00
C ALA A 400 -1.84 1.36 -31.71
N LYS A 401 -1.13 2.35 -31.12
CA LYS A 401 -0.42 2.14 -29.85
C LYS A 401 -1.40 1.97 -28.68
N LYS A 402 -2.48 2.76 -28.64
CA LYS A 402 -3.55 2.61 -27.64
C LYS A 402 -4.17 1.21 -27.71
N GLN A 403 -4.44 0.71 -28.92
CA GLN A 403 -4.97 -0.61 -29.13
C GLN A 403 -3.99 -1.72 -28.73
N SER A 404 -2.69 -1.55 -29.00
CA SER A 404 -1.64 -2.47 -28.57
C SER A 404 -1.51 -2.52 -27.05
N MET A 405 -1.54 -1.37 -26.38
CA MET A 405 -1.50 -1.29 -24.91
C MET A 405 -2.75 -1.92 -24.27
N ARG A 406 -3.92 -1.72 -24.87
CA ARG A 406 -5.16 -2.36 -24.46
C ARG A 406 -5.06 -3.89 -24.62
N HIS A 407 -4.56 -4.36 -25.74
CA HIS A 407 -4.34 -5.78 -26.02
C HIS A 407 -3.31 -6.38 -25.05
N ASP A 408 -2.21 -5.69 -24.75
CA ASP A 408 -1.22 -6.10 -23.77
C ASP A 408 -1.79 -6.17 -22.35
N TYR A 409 -2.61 -5.20 -21.96
CA TYR A 409 -3.32 -5.21 -20.68
C TYR A 409 -4.30 -6.39 -20.61
N GLU A 410 -5.16 -6.54 -21.63
CA GLU A 410 -6.14 -7.63 -21.73
C GLU A 410 -5.45 -9.01 -21.74
N THR A 411 -4.33 -9.14 -22.45
CA THR A 411 -3.61 -10.41 -22.56
C THR A 411 -2.70 -10.71 -21.40
N LYS A 412 -2.03 -9.71 -20.80
CA LYS A 412 -1.03 -9.93 -19.76
C LYS A 412 -1.61 -9.86 -18.36
N PHE A 413 -2.52 -8.93 -18.07
CA PHE A 413 -3.07 -8.73 -16.73
C PHE A 413 -4.36 -9.53 -16.48
N LEU A 414 -5.31 -9.46 -17.39
CA LEU A 414 -6.62 -10.10 -17.17
C LEU A 414 -6.59 -11.63 -17.35
N LYS A 415 -5.70 -12.13 -18.19
CA LYS A 415 -5.52 -13.59 -18.34
C LYS A 415 -4.77 -14.23 -17.18
N TYR A 416 -3.95 -13.47 -16.44
CA TYR A 416 -3.07 -13.99 -15.39
C TYR A 416 -3.58 -13.78 -13.97
N ASP A 417 -4.63 -13.01 -13.75
CA ASP A 417 -5.22 -12.89 -12.41
C ASP A 417 -6.30 -13.97 -12.23
N PRO A 418 -6.05 -15.02 -11.44
CA PRO A 418 -7.06 -16.02 -11.12
C PRO A 418 -8.29 -15.44 -10.41
N ARG A 419 -8.16 -14.20 -9.87
CA ARG A 419 -9.27 -13.45 -9.30
C ARG A 419 -10.06 -12.66 -10.34
N ALA A 420 -9.56 -12.57 -11.58
CA ALA A 420 -10.28 -11.96 -12.70
C ALA A 420 -11.42 -12.87 -13.22
N PHE A 421 -12.14 -13.45 -12.28
CA PHE A 421 -13.29 -14.32 -12.54
C PHE A 421 -14.42 -13.64 -13.33
N MET A 422 -14.28 -12.33 -13.53
CA MET A 422 -15.26 -11.44 -14.15
C MET A 422 -14.63 -10.62 -15.26
N SER A 423 -13.77 -11.22 -16.06
CA SER A 423 -12.86 -10.53 -16.97
C SER A 423 -13.50 -9.47 -17.89
N GLU A 424 -14.66 -9.75 -18.46
CA GLU A 424 -15.32 -8.80 -19.38
C GLU A 424 -15.86 -7.56 -18.66
N MET A 425 -16.44 -7.72 -17.46
CA MET A 425 -16.95 -6.60 -16.67
C MET A 425 -15.81 -5.76 -16.04
N ILE A 426 -14.70 -6.40 -15.70
CA ILE A 426 -13.51 -5.71 -15.19
C ILE A 426 -12.85 -4.92 -16.31
N VAL A 427 -12.77 -5.44 -17.52
CA VAL A 427 -12.23 -4.74 -18.68
C VAL A 427 -13.03 -3.46 -18.99
N GLU A 428 -14.34 -3.51 -18.97
CA GLU A 428 -15.18 -2.30 -19.15
C GLU A 428 -15.00 -1.30 -18.01
N SER A 429 -14.85 -1.75 -16.75
CA SER A 429 -14.62 -0.87 -15.60
C SER A 429 -13.22 -0.26 -15.57
N VAL A 430 -12.23 -0.97 -16.09
CA VAL A 430 -10.84 -0.49 -16.18
C VAL A 430 -10.64 0.43 -17.37
N ASN A 431 -11.36 0.25 -18.46
CA ASN A 431 -11.35 1.13 -19.63
C ASN A 431 -12.15 2.42 -19.45
N SER A 432 -13.01 2.51 -18.42
CA SER A 432 -13.57 3.79 -18.03
C SER A 432 -12.48 4.59 -17.30
N ASP A 433 -12.16 5.80 -17.75
CA ASP A 433 -11.15 6.76 -17.26
C ASP A 433 -11.10 6.97 -15.72
N LYS A 434 -11.98 6.34 -14.98
CA LYS A 434 -12.17 6.54 -13.54
C LYS A 434 -11.40 5.56 -12.66
N ASN A 435 -10.81 4.49 -13.18
CA ASN A 435 -10.34 3.37 -12.36
C ASN A 435 -8.97 2.79 -12.74
N LEU A 436 -8.06 3.56 -13.33
CA LEU A 436 -6.64 3.17 -13.39
C LEU A 436 -6.04 3.16 -11.97
N LYS A 437 -6.51 2.20 -11.17
CA LYS A 437 -6.05 1.93 -9.81
C LYS A 437 -5.22 0.64 -9.82
N HIS A 438 -3.97 0.74 -10.18
CA HIS A 438 -2.97 -0.23 -9.73
C HIS A 438 -1.63 0.50 -9.68
N GLY A 439 -1.33 1.14 -8.56
CA GLY A 439 -0.02 1.72 -8.30
C GLY A 439 0.46 2.81 -9.28
N MET A 440 -0.35 3.15 -10.27
CA MET A 440 -0.06 4.20 -11.22
C MET A 440 -0.55 5.54 -10.68
N THR A 441 0.33 6.49 -10.67
CA THR A 441 0.02 7.89 -10.42
C THR A 441 -1.06 8.32 -11.41
N ARG A 442 -2.11 8.94 -10.92
CA ARG A 442 -3.26 9.36 -11.72
C ARG A 442 -2.79 10.33 -12.81
N ILE A 443 -2.91 9.94 -14.08
CA ILE A 443 -2.64 10.82 -15.20
C ILE A 443 -3.81 11.80 -15.30
N GLN A 444 -3.53 13.10 -15.28
CA GLN A 444 -4.54 14.12 -15.46
C GLN A 444 -5.04 14.16 -16.91
N LYS A 445 -6.21 14.77 -17.16
CA LYS A 445 -6.80 14.90 -18.50
C LYS A 445 -5.90 15.58 -19.53
N ASP A 446 -4.96 16.40 -19.07
CA ASP A 446 -3.94 17.08 -19.88
C ASP A 446 -2.66 16.28 -20.09
N GLY A 447 -2.65 14.98 -19.70
CA GLY A 447 -1.50 14.09 -19.81
C GLY A 447 -0.46 14.23 -18.71
N ARG A 448 -0.69 15.10 -17.73
CA ARG A 448 0.25 15.31 -16.61
C ARG A 448 0.00 14.35 -15.46
N VAL A 449 1.07 13.92 -14.82
CA VAL A 449 1.00 13.12 -13.59
C VAL A 449 0.62 14.04 -12.43
N ASN A 450 -0.36 13.62 -11.63
CA ASN A 450 -0.69 14.34 -10.41
C ASN A 450 0.34 13.99 -9.31
N LEU A 451 1.27 14.92 -9.09
CA LEU A 451 2.40 14.77 -8.17
C LEU A 451 2.08 15.27 -6.75
N LYS A 452 0.84 15.08 -6.28
CA LYS A 452 0.34 15.71 -5.06
C LYS A 452 1.23 15.53 -3.84
N ASP A 453 2.03 14.47 -3.77
CA ASP A 453 2.66 14.08 -2.51
C ASP A 453 4.14 13.67 -2.63
N ALA A 454 4.81 13.87 -3.75
CA ALA A 454 6.19 13.45 -3.89
C ALA A 454 7.00 14.40 -4.77
N GLN A 455 8.20 14.69 -4.31
CA GLN A 455 9.27 15.23 -5.14
C GLN A 455 9.71 14.13 -6.08
N ILE A 456 9.31 14.22 -7.34
CA ILE A 456 9.57 13.18 -8.33
C ILE A 456 10.65 13.68 -9.28
N GLY A 457 11.71 12.89 -9.40
CA GLY A 457 12.72 13.08 -10.40
C GLY A 457 12.14 12.92 -11.81
N THR A 458 12.65 13.68 -12.76
CA THR A 458 12.18 13.68 -14.15
C THR A 458 13.16 13.04 -15.10
N MET A 459 14.38 12.76 -14.65
CA MET A 459 15.47 12.23 -15.45
C MET A 459 16.19 11.12 -14.69
N THR A 460 16.46 10.02 -15.39
CA THR A 460 17.28 8.94 -14.83
C THR A 460 18.66 9.45 -14.42
N ASN A 461 19.11 9.05 -13.25
CA ASN A 461 20.46 9.35 -12.78
C ASN A 461 21.54 8.64 -13.62
N GLN A 462 22.71 9.23 -13.64
CA GLN A 462 23.91 8.67 -14.30
C GLN A 462 25.08 8.62 -13.32
N ILE A 463 24.88 7.95 -12.21
CA ILE A 463 25.93 7.75 -11.20
C ILE A 463 26.98 6.81 -11.78
N THR A 464 28.23 7.26 -11.78
CA THR A 464 29.37 6.49 -12.29
C THR A 464 30.23 5.90 -11.19
N GLY A 465 30.12 6.39 -9.96
CA GLY A 465 30.83 5.87 -8.80
C GLY A 465 30.31 6.40 -7.48
N VAL A 466 30.69 5.74 -6.40
CA VAL A 466 30.37 6.12 -5.02
C VAL A 466 31.62 5.98 -4.17
N SER A 467 31.97 7.03 -3.40
CA SER A 467 33.13 6.99 -2.51
C SER A 467 33.00 5.93 -1.41
N LYS A 468 34.09 5.27 -1.07
CA LYS A 468 34.15 4.36 0.09
C LYS A 468 33.93 5.07 1.44
N ALA A 469 33.92 6.40 1.46
CA ALA A 469 33.57 7.19 2.65
C ALA A 469 32.17 6.85 3.21
N ILE A 470 31.32 6.23 2.39
CA ILE A 470 30.01 5.69 2.83
C ILE A 470 30.15 4.71 4.01
N TYR A 471 31.27 4.02 4.18
CA TYR A 471 31.53 3.09 5.28
C TYR A 471 31.53 3.77 6.66
N ARG A 472 31.61 5.11 6.72
CA ARG A 472 31.47 5.89 7.94
C ARG A 472 30.02 6.10 8.36
N LEU A 473 29.07 5.83 7.50
CA LEU A 473 27.64 6.03 7.74
C LEU A 473 27.07 4.85 8.54
N THR A 474 27.49 4.75 9.80
CA THR A 474 27.11 3.63 10.68
C THR A 474 25.61 3.59 11.01
N LYS A 475 24.87 4.67 10.78
CA LYS A 475 23.40 4.74 10.94
C LYS A 475 22.63 4.43 9.65
N LEU A 476 23.32 4.24 8.53
CA LEU A 476 22.70 3.95 7.25
C LEU A 476 21.92 2.64 7.31
N GLN A 477 20.66 2.67 6.92
CA GLN A 477 19.73 1.57 6.90
C GLN A 477 19.42 1.11 5.47
N GLN A 478 19.33 2.09 4.54
CA GLN A 478 19.01 1.86 3.14
C GLN A 478 20.04 2.52 2.24
N PHE A 479 20.55 1.75 1.27
CA PHE A 479 21.47 2.25 0.25
C PHE A 479 21.08 1.73 -1.12
N TYR A 480 20.58 2.63 -1.97
CA TYR A 480 20.07 2.30 -3.29
C TYR A 480 20.88 3.00 -4.39
N ILE A 481 21.32 2.21 -5.36
CA ILE A 481 21.86 2.68 -6.64
C ILE A 481 21.02 2.00 -7.71
N GLY A 482 20.29 2.77 -8.51
CA GLY A 482 19.47 2.24 -9.58
C GLY A 482 19.63 3.01 -10.87
N ASN A 483 19.33 2.34 -11.98
CA ASN A 483 19.24 2.94 -13.30
C ASN A 483 20.48 3.74 -13.72
N SER A 484 21.67 3.34 -13.26
CA SER A 484 22.91 4.10 -13.35
C SER A 484 24.04 3.31 -14.01
N PRO A 485 24.99 3.95 -14.72
CA PRO A 485 26.09 3.30 -15.42
C PRO A 485 27.28 3.00 -14.52
N VAL A 486 27.10 2.88 -13.22
CA VAL A 486 28.17 2.54 -12.26
C VAL A 486 28.82 1.20 -12.59
N THR A 487 30.13 1.08 -12.42
CA THR A 487 30.86 -0.17 -12.61
C THR A 487 31.16 -0.85 -11.28
N SER A 488 31.40 -2.16 -11.32
CA SER A 488 31.72 -2.97 -10.13
C SER A 488 32.90 -2.45 -9.32
N GLY A 489 33.89 -1.89 -10.00
CA GLY A 489 35.11 -1.35 -9.39
C GLY A 489 34.95 0.08 -8.83
N GLU A 490 33.81 0.73 -9.08
CA GLU A 490 33.58 2.12 -8.72
C GLU A 490 32.56 2.27 -7.58
N VAL A 491 31.95 1.18 -7.13
CA VAL A 491 31.02 1.20 -5.99
C VAL A 491 31.82 0.99 -4.70
N CYS A 492 31.98 2.04 -3.92
CA CYS A 492 32.64 2.01 -2.62
C CYS A 492 34.09 1.46 -2.61
N ALA A 493 34.78 1.52 -3.75
CA ALA A 493 36.08 0.89 -3.90
C ALA A 493 37.25 1.79 -3.51
N LYS A 494 37.10 3.09 -3.71
CA LYS A 494 38.17 4.09 -3.49
C LYS A 494 37.59 5.43 -3.04
N PHE A 495 38.45 6.33 -2.57
CA PHE A 495 38.12 7.73 -2.40
C PHE A 495 38.16 8.42 -3.77
N TYR A 496 37.20 9.32 -3.98
CA TYR A 496 37.12 10.14 -5.16
C TYR A 496 37.42 11.60 -4.82
N ASN A 497 37.95 12.32 -5.80
CA ASN A 497 38.20 13.74 -5.70
C ASN A 497 39.20 14.12 -4.57
N ALA A 498 40.14 13.21 -4.23
CA ALA A 498 41.11 13.46 -3.18
C ALA A 498 42.03 14.68 -3.49
N ASP A 499 42.28 14.96 -4.77
CA ASP A 499 43.08 16.11 -5.21
C ASP A 499 42.25 17.34 -5.54
N ASP A 500 40.95 17.24 -5.44
CA ASP A 500 40.02 18.35 -5.68
C ASP A 500 39.97 19.32 -4.50
N ALA A 501 40.07 20.63 -4.77
CA ALA A 501 40.04 21.66 -3.73
C ALA A 501 38.73 21.67 -2.92
N THR A 502 37.64 21.27 -3.55
CA THR A 502 36.31 21.21 -2.92
C THR A 502 36.11 19.96 -2.06
N TYR A 503 36.57 18.80 -2.54
CA TYR A 503 36.28 17.49 -1.92
C TYR A 503 37.47 16.91 -1.16
N GLY A 504 38.71 17.26 -1.54
CA GLY A 504 39.93 16.74 -0.93
C GLY A 504 40.04 17.01 0.58
N LYS A 505 39.42 18.09 1.05
CA LYS A 505 39.32 18.40 2.48
C LYS A 505 38.58 17.31 3.27
N PHE A 506 37.58 16.67 2.64
CA PHE A 506 36.83 15.60 3.27
C PHE A 506 37.59 14.28 3.24
N ALA A 507 38.30 13.99 2.15
CA ALA A 507 39.11 12.79 2.01
C ALA A 507 40.22 12.69 3.09
N ALA A 508 40.81 13.82 3.47
CA ALA A 508 41.84 13.90 4.48
C ALA A 508 41.35 13.49 5.89
N GLU A 509 40.06 13.57 6.15
CA GLU A 509 39.43 13.18 7.43
C GLU A 509 39.10 11.66 7.48
N PHE A 510 39.24 10.92 6.38
CA PHE A 510 38.84 9.53 6.32
C PHE A 510 40.02 8.59 6.52
N THR A 511 40.01 7.90 7.64
CA THR A 511 40.74 6.65 7.78
C THR A 511 39.97 5.51 7.11
N ASP A 512 40.63 4.44 6.66
CA ASP A 512 39.94 3.27 6.07
C ASP A 512 38.92 2.70 7.07
N ALA A 513 37.63 3.06 6.88
CA ALA A 513 36.53 2.44 7.61
C ALA A 513 36.11 1.17 6.87
N ALA A 514 36.03 0.08 7.58
CA ALA A 514 35.54 -1.17 7.01
C ALA A 514 34.01 -1.18 7.01
N TRP A 515 33.39 -1.85 6.02
CA TRP A 515 31.94 -2.06 5.96
C TRP A 515 31.38 -2.87 7.14
N ASP A 516 32.21 -3.57 7.89
CA ASP A 516 31.82 -4.29 9.11
C ASP A 516 31.14 -3.39 10.17
N ASN A 517 31.40 -2.08 10.13
CA ASN A 517 30.78 -1.09 11.01
C ASN A 517 29.37 -0.68 10.59
N MET A 518 28.92 -1.07 9.38
CA MET A 518 27.59 -0.73 8.86
C MET A 518 26.52 -1.70 9.42
N THR A 519 26.41 -1.75 10.72
CA THR A 519 25.54 -2.71 11.44
C THR A 519 24.04 -2.40 11.34
N ASN A 520 23.69 -1.23 10.83
CA ASN A 520 22.31 -0.82 10.60
C ASN A 520 21.87 -0.97 9.13
N LEU A 521 22.81 -1.24 8.21
CA LEU A 521 22.50 -1.36 6.78
C LEU A 521 21.80 -2.70 6.53
N THR A 522 20.50 -2.63 6.34
CA THR A 522 19.62 -3.81 6.20
C THR A 522 19.03 -3.96 4.82
N ASP A 523 19.02 -2.90 4.00
CA ASP A 523 18.33 -2.87 2.73
C ASP A 523 19.18 -2.18 1.66
N MET A 524 19.46 -2.90 0.57
CA MET A 524 20.26 -2.41 -0.53
C MET A 524 19.69 -2.77 -1.89
N GLU A 525 19.85 -1.84 -2.82
CA GLU A 525 19.57 -2.06 -4.23
C GLU A 525 20.78 -1.75 -5.11
N LEU A 526 21.02 -2.61 -6.08
CA LEU A 526 21.84 -2.37 -7.24
C LEU A 526 20.98 -2.74 -8.45
N TYR A 527 19.99 -1.90 -8.75
CA TYR A 527 18.93 -2.18 -9.69
C TYR A 527 19.23 -1.59 -11.08
N ASN A 528 19.08 -2.43 -12.12
CA ASN A 528 19.23 -1.97 -13.52
C ASN A 528 20.52 -1.17 -13.77
N CYS A 529 21.65 -1.69 -13.28
CA CYS A 529 22.99 -1.13 -13.48
C CYS A 529 23.73 -1.94 -14.55
N PRO A 530 23.67 -1.55 -15.83
CA PRO A 530 24.10 -2.41 -16.94
C PRO A 530 25.62 -2.58 -17.06
N LYS A 531 26.43 -1.74 -16.40
CA LYS A 531 27.89 -1.82 -16.41
C LYS A 531 28.47 -2.60 -15.22
N ILE A 532 27.63 -3.08 -14.33
CA ILE A 532 28.04 -4.02 -13.29
C ILE A 532 28.29 -5.38 -13.93
N THR A 533 29.50 -5.90 -13.78
CA THR A 533 29.91 -7.20 -14.33
C THR A 533 30.12 -8.28 -13.28
N ARG A 534 30.14 -7.90 -11.99
CA ARG A 534 30.16 -8.75 -10.79
C ARG A 534 29.75 -7.93 -9.59
N LEU A 535 29.35 -8.55 -8.50
CA LEU A 535 29.05 -7.83 -7.26
C LEU A 535 30.32 -7.17 -6.67
N PRO A 536 30.23 -5.92 -6.19
CA PRO A 536 31.31 -5.30 -5.42
C PRO A 536 31.59 -6.06 -4.12
N GLU A 537 32.86 -6.07 -3.68
CA GLU A 537 33.34 -6.88 -2.56
C GLU A 537 32.54 -6.71 -1.25
N PHE A 538 32.17 -5.48 -0.91
CA PHE A 538 31.48 -5.23 0.35
C PHE A 538 30.06 -5.84 0.44
N TYR A 539 29.44 -6.17 -0.70
CA TYR A 539 28.12 -6.83 -0.73
C TYR A 539 28.13 -8.23 -0.07
N TYR A 540 29.28 -8.89 -0.05
CA TYR A 540 29.39 -10.22 0.57
C TYR A 540 29.57 -10.18 2.09
N GLY A 541 30.17 -9.09 2.60
CA GLY A 541 30.65 -9.01 3.98
C GLY A 541 29.77 -8.21 4.94
N LEU A 542 28.58 -7.77 4.53
CA LEU A 542 27.69 -6.92 5.34
C LEU A 542 27.10 -7.69 6.52
N PRO A 543 27.19 -7.14 7.75
CA PRO A 543 26.84 -7.89 8.96
C PRO A 543 25.34 -7.98 9.25
N ALA A 544 24.52 -7.10 8.67
CA ALA A 544 23.11 -6.94 9.03
C ALA A 544 22.13 -6.95 7.85
N MET A 545 22.60 -7.26 6.63
CA MET A 545 21.80 -7.20 5.41
C MET A 545 20.60 -8.13 5.48
N GLN A 546 19.42 -7.60 5.21
CA GLN A 546 18.17 -8.35 5.20
C GLN A 546 17.53 -8.39 3.82
N ALA A 547 17.57 -7.30 3.06
CA ALA A 547 17.00 -7.23 1.73
C ALA A 547 18.04 -6.75 0.72
N LEU A 548 18.18 -7.50 -0.39
CA LEU A 548 19.11 -7.19 -1.47
C LEU A 548 18.40 -7.31 -2.82
N ASN A 549 18.32 -6.19 -3.56
CA ASN A 549 17.77 -6.16 -4.90
C ASN A 549 18.88 -5.99 -5.94
N LEU A 550 19.07 -7.01 -6.79
CA LEU A 550 20.04 -7.06 -7.87
C LEU A 550 19.34 -7.25 -9.23
N ALA A 551 18.06 -6.92 -9.33
CA ALA A 551 17.29 -7.14 -10.53
C ALA A 551 17.79 -6.26 -11.70
N ARG A 552 17.67 -6.78 -12.93
CA ARG A 552 18.03 -6.11 -14.19
C ARG A 552 19.51 -5.76 -14.35
N CYS A 553 20.44 -6.36 -13.61
CA CYS A 553 21.88 -6.16 -13.77
C CYS A 553 22.44 -7.05 -14.90
N LYS A 554 21.97 -6.82 -16.12
CA LYS A 554 22.28 -7.64 -17.30
C LYS A 554 23.75 -7.60 -17.76
N GLY A 555 24.59 -6.73 -17.20
CA GLY A 555 26.03 -6.73 -17.40
C GLY A 555 26.75 -7.92 -16.78
N ILE A 556 26.15 -8.57 -15.77
CA ILE A 556 26.69 -9.76 -15.12
C ILE A 556 26.38 -10.98 -16.01
N SER A 557 27.42 -11.72 -16.42
CA SER A 557 27.22 -12.95 -17.17
C SER A 557 26.54 -14.04 -16.32
N ALA A 558 25.94 -15.03 -16.97
CA ALA A 558 25.25 -16.14 -16.27
C ALA A 558 26.17 -16.87 -15.29
N ALA A 559 27.41 -17.19 -15.73
CA ALA A 559 28.40 -17.87 -14.88
C ALA A 559 28.82 -16.99 -13.70
N GLN A 560 29.12 -15.69 -13.94
CA GLN A 560 29.52 -14.78 -12.88
C GLN A 560 28.39 -14.55 -11.86
N LEU A 561 27.13 -14.42 -12.33
CA LEU A 561 25.99 -14.23 -11.43
C LEU A 561 25.75 -15.44 -10.54
N ARG A 562 25.93 -16.67 -11.08
CA ARG A 562 25.89 -17.88 -10.28
C ARG A 562 27.01 -17.88 -9.23
N ASP A 563 28.25 -17.57 -9.64
CA ASP A 563 29.41 -17.57 -8.74
C ASP A 563 29.29 -16.46 -7.68
N ASP A 564 28.77 -15.28 -8.03
CA ASP A 564 28.47 -14.20 -7.08
C ASP A 564 27.40 -14.64 -6.07
N TRP A 565 26.34 -15.31 -6.51
CA TRP A 565 25.31 -15.82 -5.60
C TRP A 565 25.86 -16.95 -4.71
N GLU A 566 26.67 -17.87 -5.28
CA GLU A 566 27.31 -18.93 -4.49
C GLU A 566 28.22 -18.35 -3.40
N ARG A 567 28.99 -17.32 -3.72
CA ARG A 567 29.82 -16.60 -2.76
C ARG A 567 28.96 -15.87 -1.72
N LEU A 568 27.92 -15.16 -2.14
CA LEU A 568 26.98 -14.47 -1.27
C LEU A 568 26.37 -15.42 -0.25
N ALA A 569 25.94 -16.60 -0.70
CA ALA A 569 25.34 -17.62 0.17
C ALA A 569 26.29 -18.12 1.28
N THR A 570 27.59 -18.11 1.05
CA THR A 570 28.59 -18.65 1.98
C THR A 570 29.17 -17.61 2.93
N GLU A 571 29.10 -16.33 2.59
CA GLU A 571 29.67 -15.24 3.38
C GLU A 571 28.69 -14.62 4.38
N LYS A 572 29.08 -13.53 5.06
CA LYS A 572 28.27 -12.92 6.15
C LYS A 572 26.88 -12.51 5.69
N THR A 573 26.77 -11.83 4.57
CA THR A 573 25.52 -11.31 4.03
C THR A 573 24.49 -12.41 3.79
N GLY A 574 24.89 -13.53 3.21
CA GLY A 574 24.00 -14.66 2.94
C GLY A 574 23.36 -15.27 4.19
N LYS A 575 24.02 -15.17 5.35
CA LYS A 575 23.52 -15.69 6.63
C LYS A 575 22.42 -14.82 7.24
N THR A 576 22.39 -13.54 6.91
CA THR A 576 21.42 -12.60 7.46
C THR A 576 20.30 -12.27 6.48
N LEU A 577 20.50 -12.56 5.19
CA LEU A 577 19.62 -12.20 4.09
C LEU A 577 18.26 -12.90 4.23
N GLN A 578 17.19 -12.13 4.15
CA GLN A 578 15.80 -12.58 4.21
C GLN A 578 15.10 -12.45 2.85
N ILE A 579 15.51 -11.46 2.05
CA ILE A 579 14.91 -11.12 0.76
C ILE A 579 16.02 -10.94 -0.28
N LEU A 580 15.90 -11.68 -1.40
CA LEU A 580 16.83 -11.57 -2.52
C LEU A 580 16.06 -11.47 -3.85
N TYR A 581 16.26 -10.36 -4.57
CA TYR A 581 15.75 -10.17 -5.92
C TYR A 581 16.89 -10.32 -6.94
N LEU A 582 16.75 -11.29 -7.84
CA LEU A 582 17.65 -11.58 -8.96
C LEU A 582 16.89 -11.62 -10.28
N SER A 583 15.66 -11.08 -10.32
CA SER A 583 14.82 -11.12 -11.51
C SER A 583 15.38 -10.30 -12.68
N TYR A 584 14.95 -10.63 -13.89
CA TYR A 584 15.36 -9.95 -15.14
C TYR A 584 16.86 -9.93 -15.39
N ASN A 585 17.57 -10.98 -15.00
CA ASN A 585 19.00 -11.16 -15.26
C ASN A 585 19.25 -12.25 -16.31
N ASN A 586 20.48 -12.80 -16.33
CA ASN A 586 20.89 -13.83 -17.26
C ASN A 586 21.15 -15.18 -16.57
N LEU A 587 20.61 -15.41 -15.38
CA LEU A 587 20.88 -16.62 -14.59
C LEU A 587 20.39 -17.86 -15.35
N GLU A 588 21.25 -18.89 -15.48
CA GLU A 588 20.90 -20.16 -16.14
C GLU A 588 20.76 -21.32 -15.17
N GLU A 589 21.42 -21.26 -14.01
CA GLU A 589 21.33 -22.27 -12.97
C GLU A 589 21.58 -21.69 -11.57
N PHE A 590 21.18 -22.42 -10.56
CA PHE A 590 21.41 -22.09 -9.15
C PHE A 590 22.87 -22.33 -8.76
N PRO A 591 23.36 -21.74 -7.65
CA PRO A 591 24.57 -22.20 -6.98
C PRO A 591 24.43 -23.61 -6.43
N SER A 592 25.52 -24.16 -5.91
CA SER A 592 25.50 -25.52 -5.33
C SER A 592 24.55 -25.62 -4.12
N SER A 593 23.93 -26.78 -3.94
CA SER A 593 23.05 -27.04 -2.79
C SER A 593 23.77 -26.85 -1.44
N SER A 594 25.08 -27.13 -1.39
CA SER A 594 25.90 -26.91 -0.19
C SER A 594 26.07 -25.43 0.16
N SER A 595 26.06 -24.55 -0.82
CA SER A 595 26.11 -23.10 -0.61
C SER A 595 24.71 -22.58 -0.26
N LEU A 596 23.68 -22.97 -1.03
CA LEU A 596 22.30 -22.56 -0.78
C LEU A 596 21.83 -22.91 0.64
N SER A 597 22.18 -24.09 1.15
CA SER A 597 21.79 -24.52 2.49
C SER A 597 22.29 -23.63 3.64
N LYS A 598 23.22 -22.71 3.37
CA LYS A 598 23.74 -21.75 4.35
C LYS A 598 22.87 -20.48 4.47
N MET A 599 21.96 -20.23 3.53
CA MET A 599 21.07 -19.07 3.53
C MET A 599 19.82 -19.32 4.39
N THR A 600 20.04 -19.69 5.66
CA THR A 600 18.97 -20.19 6.55
C THR A 600 17.89 -19.18 6.93
N ASN A 601 18.13 -17.89 6.69
CA ASN A 601 17.16 -16.83 6.96
C ASN A 601 16.37 -16.39 5.72
N LEU A 602 16.70 -16.93 4.53
CA LEU A 602 16.07 -16.52 3.28
C LEU A 602 14.58 -16.91 3.28
N GLY A 603 13.72 -15.90 3.20
CA GLY A 603 12.27 -16.06 3.16
C GLY A 603 11.67 -15.74 1.79
N LEU A 604 12.21 -14.76 1.07
CA LEU A 604 11.74 -14.39 -0.26
C LEU A 604 12.90 -14.46 -1.27
N LEU A 605 12.66 -15.17 -2.38
CA LEU A 605 13.59 -15.24 -3.49
C LEU A 605 12.87 -15.00 -4.81
N ASP A 606 13.24 -13.92 -5.51
CA ASP A 606 12.73 -13.60 -6.84
C ASP A 606 13.78 -13.89 -7.92
N LEU A 607 13.50 -14.90 -8.73
CA LEU A 607 14.28 -15.37 -9.86
C LEU A 607 13.51 -15.28 -11.18
N ALA A 608 12.42 -14.55 -11.18
CA ALA A 608 11.59 -14.42 -12.37
C ALA A 608 12.36 -13.77 -13.54
N TYR A 609 11.92 -14.08 -14.77
CA TYR A 609 12.50 -13.48 -15.99
C TYR A 609 14.02 -13.68 -16.10
N ASN A 610 14.48 -14.92 -15.90
CA ASN A 610 15.84 -15.37 -16.16
C ASN A 610 15.86 -16.45 -17.27
N ASN A 611 16.96 -17.14 -17.42
CA ASN A 611 17.16 -18.24 -18.38
C ASN A 611 17.40 -19.58 -17.67
N ILE A 612 16.86 -19.73 -16.46
CA ILE A 612 17.12 -20.89 -15.60
C ILE A 612 16.60 -22.16 -16.27
N LYS A 613 17.49 -23.12 -16.46
CA LYS A 613 17.20 -24.46 -16.99
C LYS A 613 17.29 -25.51 -15.89
N LYS A 614 18.21 -25.28 -14.92
CA LYS A 614 18.51 -26.21 -13.86
C LYS A 614 18.35 -25.57 -12.50
N VAL A 615 17.58 -26.24 -11.65
CA VAL A 615 17.32 -25.82 -10.28
C VAL A 615 17.98 -26.81 -9.34
N HIS A 616 18.72 -26.31 -8.36
CA HIS A 616 19.29 -27.11 -7.28
C HIS A 616 18.47 -26.96 -5.99
N PRO A 617 18.36 -28.00 -5.16
CA PRO A 617 17.66 -27.89 -3.90
C PRO A 617 18.43 -26.99 -2.91
N PHE A 618 17.65 -26.21 -2.15
CA PHE A 618 18.18 -25.38 -1.05
C PHE A 618 18.56 -26.22 0.17
N GLY A 619 17.85 -27.32 0.39
CA GLY A 619 17.90 -28.15 1.60
C GLY A 619 16.66 -28.00 2.48
N LYS A 620 16.50 -28.92 3.41
CA LYS A 620 15.30 -29.01 4.24
C LYS A 620 15.16 -27.92 5.30
N GLU A 621 16.28 -27.29 5.66
CA GLU A 621 16.34 -26.26 6.71
C GLU A 621 15.90 -24.88 6.19
N ILE A 622 15.81 -24.71 4.85
CA ILE A 622 15.44 -23.45 4.22
C ILE A 622 13.93 -23.40 4.03
N THR A 623 13.30 -22.45 4.68
CA THR A 623 11.86 -22.16 4.54
C THR A 623 11.67 -20.86 3.81
N LEU A 624 11.20 -20.93 2.57
CA LEU A 624 10.84 -19.74 1.79
C LEU A 624 9.37 -19.41 2.01
N SER A 625 9.08 -18.13 2.30
CA SER A 625 7.71 -17.62 2.28
C SER A 625 7.25 -17.35 0.85
N SER A 626 8.19 -16.97 -0.03
CA SER A 626 7.88 -16.67 -1.43
C SER A 626 9.03 -17.06 -2.35
N LEU A 627 8.72 -17.81 -3.40
CA LEU A 627 9.65 -18.19 -4.46
C LEU A 627 9.05 -17.90 -5.83
N TYR A 628 9.69 -16.99 -6.57
CA TYR A 628 9.27 -16.60 -7.92
C TYR A 628 10.24 -17.16 -8.95
N LEU A 629 9.78 -18.15 -9.73
CA LEU A 629 10.53 -18.82 -10.81
C LEU A 629 9.85 -18.65 -12.17
N ASN A 630 8.85 -17.77 -12.25
CA ASN A 630 8.12 -17.55 -13.50
C ASN A 630 8.99 -16.95 -14.60
N ASN A 631 8.63 -17.22 -15.86
CA ASN A 631 9.36 -16.74 -17.03
C ASN A 631 10.83 -17.20 -17.07
N ASN A 632 11.03 -18.51 -16.96
CA ASN A 632 12.29 -19.20 -17.08
C ASN A 632 12.21 -20.33 -18.13
N GLN A 633 13.15 -21.26 -18.13
CA GLN A 633 13.20 -22.41 -19.06
C GLN A 633 13.26 -23.76 -18.32
N ILE A 634 12.65 -23.81 -17.12
CA ILE A 634 12.73 -24.95 -16.21
C ILE A 634 11.86 -26.08 -16.74
N GLU A 635 12.44 -27.27 -16.89
CA GLU A 635 11.74 -28.47 -17.32
C GLU A 635 11.36 -29.39 -16.15
N GLU A 636 12.14 -29.38 -15.07
CA GLU A 636 11.96 -30.23 -13.90
C GLU A 636 12.28 -29.47 -12.62
N ILE A 637 11.57 -29.78 -11.54
CA ILE A 637 11.82 -29.25 -10.20
C ILE A 637 12.28 -30.41 -9.31
N PRO A 638 13.40 -30.27 -8.58
CA PRO A 638 13.86 -31.32 -7.67
C PRO A 638 12.87 -31.55 -6.53
N ALA A 639 12.69 -32.80 -6.12
CA ALA A 639 11.72 -33.20 -5.09
C ALA A 639 11.98 -32.58 -3.71
N ASP A 640 13.21 -32.16 -3.45
CA ASP A 640 13.67 -31.54 -2.22
C ASP A 640 14.15 -30.09 -2.43
N LEU A 641 13.45 -29.34 -3.26
CA LEU A 641 13.82 -27.97 -3.62
C LEU A 641 14.10 -27.09 -2.40
N CYS A 642 13.22 -27.07 -1.42
CA CYS A 642 13.39 -26.35 -0.15
C CYS A 642 12.46 -26.97 0.92
N GLY A 643 12.62 -26.54 2.18
CA GLY A 643 11.66 -26.83 3.23
C GLY A 643 10.35 -26.08 3.00
N PHE A 644 9.27 -26.79 2.81
CA PHE A 644 7.91 -26.22 2.76
C PHE A 644 7.29 -26.32 4.15
N THR A 645 7.50 -25.32 4.96
CA THR A 645 6.90 -25.22 6.28
C THR A 645 5.84 -24.12 6.28
N ASP A 646 5.37 -23.78 7.42
CA ASP A 646 4.18 -22.99 7.75
C ASP A 646 4.00 -21.65 7.08
N ASP A 647 5.08 -21.04 6.63
CA ASP A 647 5.08 -19.64 6.24
C ASP A 647 5.16 -19.45 4.71
N VAL A 648 5.00 -20.53 3.92
CA VAL A 648 5.01 -20.41 2.46
C VAL A 648 3.71 -19.80 1.99
N GLU A 649 3.80 -18.58 1.45
CA GLU A 649 2.65 -17.83 0.93
C GLU A 649 2.50 -18.02 -0.59
N THR A 650 3.64 -17.95 -1.33
CA THR A 650 3.58 -17.90 -2.79
C THR A 650 4.70 -18.70 -3.44
N LEU A 651 4.33 -19.60 -4.34
CA LEU A 651 5.23 -20.28 -5.27
C LEU A 651 4.76 -20.04 -6.71
N THR A 652 5.61 -19.52 -7.58
CA THR A 652 5.26 -19.36 -8.99
C THR A 652 6.27 -19.99 -9.91
N PHE A 653 5.77 -20.91 -10.74
CA PHE A 653 6.49 -21.59 -11.81
C PHE A 653 5.90 -21.28 -13.18
N ALA A 654 5.08 -20.24 -13.29
CA ALA A 654 4.41 -19.87 -14.52
C ALA A 654 5.40 -19.57 -15.66
N HIS A 655 5.00 -19.79 -16.91
CA HIS A 655 5.84 -19.53 -18.07
C HIS A 655 7.19 -20.25 -18.04
N ASN A 656 7.16 -21.55 -17.82
CA ASN A 656 8.31 -22.45 -17.90
C ASN A 656 8.04 -23.56 -18.93
N LYS A 657 8.80 -24.64 -18.86
CA LYS A 657 8.67 -25.81 -19.76
C LYS A 657 8.33 -27.10 -19.00
N LEU A 658 7.68 -26.94 -17.84
CA LEU A 658 7.29 -28.10 -17.03
C LEU A 658 6.28 -28.97 -17.77
N LYS A 659 6.53 -30.28 -17.82
CA LYS A 659 5.65 -31.28 -18.46
C LYS A 659 4.72 -31.96 -17.47
N LYS A 660 5.05 -31.89 -16.17
CA LYS A 660 4.32 -32.48 -15.07
C LYS A 660 4.27 -31.53 -13.87
N ILE A 661 3.22 -31.63 -13.07
CA ILE A 661 3.15 -30.96 -11.78
C ILE A 661 4.10 -31.69 -10.83
N PRO A 662 5.12 -31.03 -10.29
CA PRO A 662 6.14 -31.68 -9.49
C PRO A 662 5.56 -32.26 -8.18
N ASN A 663 6.04 -33.42 -7.76
CA ASN A 663 5.62 -34.10 -6.52
C ASN A 663 6.47 -33.64 -5.34
N ILE A 664 6.42 -32.33 -5.05
CA ILE A 664 7.21 -31.64 -4.01
C ILE A 664 6.36 -31.21 -2.81
N PHE A 665 5.05 -31.36 -2.89
CA PHE A 665 4.10 -30.95 -1.87
C PHE A 665 3.68 -32.12 -0.98
N ASP A 666 3.15 -31.81 0.19
CA ASP A 666 2.49 -32.78 1.04
C ASP A 666 1.18 -32.19 1.57
N ALA A 667 0.06 -32.56 0.95
CA ALA A 667 -1.26 -32.07 1.32
C ALA A 667 -1.71 -32.56 2.72
N SER A 668 -1.00 -33.51 3.33
CA SER A 668 -1.23 -33.91 4.72
C SER A 668 -0.54 -32.99 5.74
N SER A 669 0.30 -32.08 5.28
CA SER A 669 0.91 -31.06 6.14
C SER A 669 -0.18 -30.19 6.78
N VAL A 670 -0.03 -29.88 8.04
CA VAL A 670 -0.96 -29.03 8.82
C VAL A 670 -0.98 -27.59 8.29
N ARG A 671 -0.04 -27.23 7.45
CA ARG A 671 0.31 -25.90 7.04
C ARG A 671 0.03 -25.71 5.55
N VAL A 672 -0.80 -24.73 5.24
CA VAL A 672 -1.34 -24.50 3.91
C VAL A 672 -0.68 -23.27 3.29
N MET A 673 -0.05 -23.48 2.13
CA MET A 673 0.48 -22.39 1.33
C MET A 673 -0.67 -21.48 0.82
N GLY A 674 -0.37 -20.18 0.62
CA GLY A 674 -1.33 -19.24 0.06
C GLY A 674 -1.64 -19.58 -1.41
N SER A 675 -0.62 -19.56 -2.28
CA SER A 675 -0.81 -19.80 -3.72
C SER A 675 0.34 -20.53 -4.38
N VAL A 676 0.00 -21.36 -5.37
CA VAL A 676 0.95 -21.99 -6.30
C VAL A 676 0.50 -21.75 -7.73
N ASP A 677 1.40 -21.25 -8.56
CA ASP A 677 1.12 -20.95 -9.97
C ASP A 677 2.00 -21.77 -10.92
N PHE A 678 1.38 -22.65 -11.70
CA PHE A 678 1.96 -23.45 -12.76
C PHE A 678 1.45 -23.07 -14.15
N SER A 679 0.83 -21.93 -14.29
CA SER A 679 0.24 -21.50 -15.56
C SER A 679 1.29 -21.39 -16.67
N TYR A 680 0.83 -21.49 -17.93
CA TYR A 680 1.68 -21.33 -19.10
C TYR A 680 2.92 -22.24 -19.10
N ASN A 681 2.68 -23.52 -18.90
CA ASN A 681 3.66 -24.58 -19.04
C ASN A 681 3.19 -25.62 -20.10
N ASP A 682 3.88 -26.74 -20.18
CA ASP A 682 3.52 -27.88 -21.05
C ASP A 682 2.90 -29.05 -20.26
N ILE A 683 2.28 -28.76 -19.11
CA ILE A 683 1.82 -29.76 -18.16
C ILE A 683 0.68 -30.60 -18.74
N THR A 684 0.85 -31.92 -18.65
CA THR A 684 -0.17 -32.92 -19.05
C THR A 684 -0.74 -33.71 -17.88
N GLY A 685 -0.17 -33.60 -16.68
CA GLY A 685 -0.59 -34.32 -15.47
C GLY A 685 0.45 -34.19 -14.35
N VAL A 686 0.33 -34.99 -13.31
CA VAL A 686 1.21 -34.99 -12.14
C VAL A 686 2.46 -35.85 -12.36
N ASP A 687 3.53 -35.53 -11.63
CA ASP A 687 4.74 -36.35 -11.58
C ASP A 687 4.60 -37.43 -10.53
N THR A 688 4.79 -38.69 -10.96
CA THR A 688 4.80 -39.88 -10.09
C THR A 688 6.13 -40.61 -10.12
N SER A 689 7.17 -40.01 -10.68
CA SER A 689 8.50 -40.66 -10.83
C SER A 689 9.16 -40.96 -9.48
N ASN A 690 8.88 -40.13 -8.47
CA ASN A 690 9.40 -40.29 -7.11
C ASN A 690 8.37 -40.91 -6.12
N GLY A 691 7.32 -41.57 -6.63
CA GLY A 691 6.30 -42.22 -5.84
C GLY A 691 4.87 -41.72 -6.08
N THR A 692 3.95 -42.10 -5.18
CA THR A 692 2.56 -41.65 -5.25
C THR A 692 2.48 -40.15 -5.06
N TYR A 693 1.70 -39.49 -5.93
CA TYR A 693 1.47 -38.04 -5.82
C TYR A 693 0.75 -37.71 -4.51
N LYS A 694 1.28 -36.75 -3.74
CA LYS A 694 0.80 -36.44 -2.39
C LYS A 694 -0.24 -35.32 -2.33
N GLY A 695 -0.65 -34.77 -3.48
CA GLY A 695 -1.53 -33.62 -3.58
C GLY A 695 -0.78 -32.29 -3.56
N ILE A 696 -1.52 -31.21 -3.55
CA ILE A 696 -0.97 -29.84 -3.40
C ILE A 696 -1.48 -29.25 -2.10
N ASN A 697 -0.57 -28.80 -1.26
CA ASN A 697 -0.89 -28.16 0.01
C ASN A 697 -0.94 -26.63 -0.14
N ALA A 698 -1.89 -26.14 -0.95
CA ALA A 698 -2.10 -24.71 -1.17
C ALA A 698 -3.58 -24.36 -1.25
N SER A 699 -3.95 -23.18 -0.82
CA SER A 699 -5.34 -22.69 -0.91
C SER A 699 -5.72 -22.29 -2.33
N THR A 700 -4.79 -21.68 -3.08
CA THR A 700 -4.99 -21.27 -4.47
C THR A 700 -4.01 -21.96 -5.39
N VAL A 701 -4.52 -22.58 -6.46
CA VAL A 701 -3.71 -23.29 -7.46
C VAL A 701 -4.09 -22.81 -8.86
N SER A 702 -3.11 -22.33 -9.62
CA SER A 702 -3.27 -22.02 -11.03
C SER A 702 -2.54 -23.05 -11.90
N LEU A 703 -3.28 -23.63 -12.84
CA LEU A 703 -2.82 -24.56 -13.89
C LEU A 703 -3.26 -24.09 -15.27
N SER A 704 -3.61 -22.81 -15.40
CA SER A 704 -4.12 -22.28 -16.63
C SER A 704 -3.12 -22.34 -17.78
N TYR A 705 -3.62 -22.42 -18.99
CA TYR A 705 -2.81 -22.43 -20.21
C TYR A 705 -1.72 -23.50 -20.22
N ASN A 706 -2.14 -24.74 -19.93
CA ASN A 706 -1.34 -25.95 -20.01
C ASN A 706 -1.89 -26.93 -21.10
N LYS A 707 -1.45 -28.16 -21.08
CA LYS A 707 -1.85 -29.23 -22.02
C LYS A 707 -2.65 -30.35 -21.33
N ILE A 708 -3.40 -29.99 -20.26
CA ILE A 708 -4.15 -30.96 -19.47
C ILE A 708 -5.39 -31.41 -20.26
N GLU A 709 -5.46 -32.71 -20.57
CA GLU A 709 -6.59 -33.33 -21.25
C GLU A 709 -7.60 -34.00 -20.31
N LYS A 710 -7.12 -34.42 -19.13
CA LYS A 710 -7.93 -35.10 -18.10
C LYS A 710 -7.93 -34.26 -16.83
N PHE A 711 -9.07 -34.18 -16.18
CA PHE A 711 -9.19 -33.48 -14.90
C PHE A 711 -8.16 -34.04 -13.90
N PRO A 712 -7.32 -33.21 -13.31
CA PRO A 712 -6.19 -33.65 -12.46
C PRO A 712 -6.67 -34.01 -11.05
N SER A 713 -7.39 -35.13 -10.94
CA SER A 713 -8.01 -35.61 -9.69
C SER A 713 -7.00 -35.88 -8.57
N GLU A 714 -5.76 -36.17 -8.93
CA GLU A 714 -4.64 -36.42 -8.01
C GLU A 714 -4.29 -35.22 -7.13
N LEU A 715 -4.63 -34.00 -7.56
CA LEU A 715 -4.43 -32.78 -6.75
C LEU A 715 -5.28 -32.78 -5.49
N PHE A 716 -6.44 -33.41 -5.55
CA PHE A 716 -7.41 -33.47 -4.46
C PHE A 716 -7.27 -34.76 -3.66
N THR A 717 -6.40 -34.75 -2.66
CA THR A 717 -6.26 -35.83 -1.67
C THR A 717 -7.21 -35.61 -0.50
N ALA A 718 -7.30 -36.60 0.41
CA ALA A 718 -8.12 -36.44 1.61
C ALA A 718 -7.66 -35.26 2.46
N GLY A 719 -8.56 -34.32 2.71
CA GLY A 719 -8.24 -33.07 3.46
C GLY A 719 -7.56 -32.00 2.61
N SER A 720 -7.63 -32.08 1.29
CA SER A 720 -7.06 -31.05 0.39
C SER A 720 -7.49 -29.64 0.81
N PRO A 721 -6.56 -28.70 1.00
CA PRO A 721 -6.87 -27.33 1.41
C PRO A 721 -7.27 -26.40 0.26
N ILE A 722 -7.36 -26.92 -0.98
CA ILE A 722 -7.62 -26.11 -2.17
C ILE A 722 -8.99 -25.45 -2.06
N THR A 723 -9.01 -24.14 -2.01
CA THR A 723 -10.23 -23.30 -2.03
C THR A 723 -10.49 -22.70 -3.40
N SER A 724 -9.43 -22.48 -4.19
CA SER A 724 -9.53 -21.91 -5.54
C SER A 724 -8.61 -22.66 -6.50
N ILE A 725 -9.14 -23.05 -7.67
CA ILE A 725 -8.35 -23.66 -8.73
C ILE A 725 -8.68 -23.03 -10.09
N ASP A 726 -7.64 -22.66 -10.83
CA ASP A 726 -7.72 -22.22 -12.20
C ASP A 726 -7.19 -23.32 -13.14
N LEU A 727 -8.07 -23.89 -13.94
CA LEU A 727 -7.81 -24.89 -14.98
C LEU A 727 -8.13 -24.35 -16.38
N SER A 728 -8.24 -23.02 -16.52
CA SER A 728 -8.58 -22.38 -17.78
C SER A 728 -7.50 -22.60 -18.85
N GLY A 729 -7.86 -22.49 -20.13
CA GLY A 729 -6.89 -22.61 -21.23
C GLY A 729 -6.25 -23.98 -21.38
N ASN A 730 -6.94 -25.04 -21.00
CA ASN A 730 -6.47 -26.43 -21.14
C ASN A 730 -7.18 -27.17 -22.27
N GLN A 731 -7.09 -28.50 -22.35
CA GLN A 731 -7.58 -29.29 -23.43
C GLN A 731 -8.64 -30.34 -23.00
N MET A 732 -9.24 -30.12 -21.81
CA MET A 732 -10.21 -31.06 -21.24
C MET A 732 -11.50 -31.13 -22.11
N ARG A 733 -11.92 -32.34 -22.47
CA ARG A 733 -13.15 -32.59 -23.23
C ARG A 733 -14.29 -33.06 -22.33
N THR A 734 -13.97 -33.81 -21.33
CA THR A 734 -14.90 -34.35 -20.34
C THR A 734 -14.24 -34.40 -18.98
N ILE A 735 -15.08 -34.34 -17.94
CA ILE A 735 -14.66 -34.62 -16.54
C ILE A 735 -15.47 -35.85 -16.12
N PRO A 736 -14.85 -37.05 -16.09
CA PRO A 736 -15.56 -38.29 -15.77
C PRO A 736 -16.12 -38.28 -14.34
N LYS A 737 -17.23 -38.99 -14.13
CA LYS A 737 -17.77 -39.21 -12.79
C LYS A 737 -16.74 -39.96 -11.94
N GLY A 738 -16.54 -39.51 -10.67
CA GLY A 738 -15.54 -40.05 -9.75
C GLY A 738 -14.17 -39.39 -9.88
N SER A 739 -14.04 -38.34 -10.71
CA SER A 739 -12.84 -37.50 -10.76
C SER A 739 -12.61 -36.76 -9.43
N ILE A 740 -13.68 -36.41 -8.72
CA ILE A 740 -13.63 -35.83 -7.38
C ILE A 740 -14.19 -36.86 -6.40
N LYS A 741 -13.33 -37.44 -5.58
CA LYS A 741 -13.68 -38.53 -4.67
C LYS A 741 -14.14 -38.03 -3.31
N GLY A 742 -15.34 -38.39 -2.91
CA GLY A 742 -15.86 -38.13 -1.56
C GLY A 742 -15.76 -36.64 -1.18
N LYS A 743 -15.04 -36.37 -0.08
CA LYS A 743 -14.82 -35.01 0.43
C LYS A 743 -13.45 -34.44 0.07
N ASN A 744 -12.78 -34.97 -0.94
CA ASN A 744 -11.41 -34.55 -1.26
C ASN A 744 -11.30 -33.08 -1.72
N ALA A 745 -12.34 -32.55 -2.40
CA ALA A 745 -12.41 -31.14 -2.78
C ALA A 745 -13.44 -30.36 -1.94
N TYR A 746 -13.63 -30.75 -0.69
CA TYR A 746 -14.70 -30.22 0.17
C TYR A 746 -14.60 -28.71 0.39
N LEU A 747 -13.39 -28.14 0.48
CA LEU A 747 -13.15 -26.72 0.71
C LEU A 747 -13.19 -25.87 -0.55
N LEU A 748 -13.36 -26.47 -1.74
CA LEU A 748 -13.32 -25.75 -3.01
C LEU A 748 -14.47 -24.74 -3.11
N GLN A 749 -14.13 -23.48 -3.33
CA GLN A 749 -15.06 -22.36 -3.45
C GLN A 749 -15.08 -21.80 -4.88
N VAL A 750 -13.92 -21.76 -5.54
CA VAL A 750 -13.78 -21.15 -6.86
C VAL A 750 -13.14 -22.14 -7.82
N ILE A 751 -13.77 -22.36 -8.98
CA ILE A 751 -13.20 -23.14 -10.06
C ILE A 751 -13.37 -22.43 -11.41
N ASP A 752 -12.25 -22.27 -12.11
CA ASP A 752 -12.19 -21.72 -13.45
C ASP A 752 -11.89 -22.84 -14.45
N LEU A 753 -12.82 -23.08 -15.35
CA LEU A 753 -12.75 -24.09 -16.41
C LEU A 753 -12.85 -23.48 -17.82
N ARG A 754 -12.67 -22.17 -17.93
CA ARG A 754 -12.77 -21.45 -19.20
C ARG A 754 -11.76 -21.97 -20.23
N PHE A 755 -12.04 -21.73 -21.50
CA PHE A 755 -11.12 -22.05 -22.60
C PHE A 755 -10.67 -23.52 -22.61
N ASN A 756 -11.60 -24.43 -22.40
CA ASN A 756 -11.43 -25.86 -22.56
C ASN A 756 -12.31 -26.37 -23.74
N LYS A 757 -12.56 -27.64 -23.83
CA LYS A 757 -13.38 -28.27 -24.82
C LYS A 757 -14.52 -29.09 -24.17
N LEU A 758 -14.97 -28.65 -22.99
CA LEU A 758 -15.97 -29.36 -22.19
C LEU A 758 -17.35 -29.29 -22.88
N THR A 759 -18.05 -30.43 -22.90
CA THR A 759 -19.42 -30.53 -23.39
C THR A 759 -20.43 -30.80 -22.28
N SER A 760 -19.99 -31.21 -21.11
CA SER A 760 -20.81 -31.52 -19.93
C SER A 760 -20.00 -31.49 -18.64
N LEU A 761 -20.67 -31.34 -17.50
CA LEU A 761 -20.11 -31.59 -16.16
C LEU A 761 -20.68 -32.89 -15.60
N SER A 762 -19.86 -33.65 -14.87
CA SER A 762 -20.30 -34.87 -14.18
C SER A 762 -21.06 -34.56 -12.90
N ASP A 763 -21.67 -35.60 -12.31
CA ASP A 763 -22.35 -35.47 -11.00
C ASP A 763 -21.43 -35.04 -9.84
N ASP A 764 -20.12 -35.09 -10.02
CA ASP A 764 -19.14 -34.63 -9.01
C ASP A 764 -19.26 -33.13 -8.73
N PHE A 765 -19.90 -32.36 -9.64
CA PHE A 765 -20.11 -30.94 -9.48
C PHE A 765 -21.37 -30.57 -8.68
N ARG A 766 -22.01 -31.52 -8.03
CA ARG A 766 -23.16 -31.28 -7.15
C ARG A 766 -22.74 -30.80 -5.77
N SER A 767 -23.65 -30.13 -5.07
CA SER A 767 -23.48 -29.67 -3.69
C SER A 767 -23.10 -30.76 -2.69
N THR A 768 -23.38 -32.00 -2.96
CA THR A 768 -22.98 -33.15 -2.13
C THR A 768 -21.48 -33.41 -2.14
N THR A 769 -20.81 -33.05 -3.23
CA THR A 769 -19.35 -33.20 -3.42
C THR A 769 -18.62 -31.87 -3.22
N LEU A 770 -19.20 -30.78 -3.72
CA LEU A 770 -18.66 -29.41 -3.65
C LEU A 770 -19.59 -28.49 -2.84
N PRO A 771 -19.73 -28.68 -1.53
CA PRO A 771 -20.73 -27.97 -0.73
C PRO A 771 -20.45 -26.46 -0.60
N TYR A 772 -19.19 -26.04 -0.71
CA TYR A 772 -18.79 -24.64 -0.54
C TYR A 772 -18.52 -23.89 -1.84
N ILE A 773 -18.85 -24.47 -2.99
CA ILE A 773 -18.65 -23.79 -4.28
C ILE A 773 -19.47 -22.50 -4.33
N THR A 774 -18.78 -21.38 -4.54
CA THR A 774 -19.37 -20.04 -4.63
C THR A 774 -19.33 -19.50 -6.06
N ASN A 775 -18.26 -19.82 -6.79
CA ASN A 775 -18.00 -19.27 -8.12
C ASN A 775 -17.57 -20.37 -9.08
N MET A 776 -18.19 -20.41 -10.24
CA MET A 776 -17.82 -21.33 -11.31
C MET A 776 -17.90 -20.63 -12.66
N ASP A 777 -16.83 -20.74 -13.46
CA ASP A 777 -16.80 -20.27 -14.83
C ASP A 777 -16.48 -21.42 -15.80
N VAL A 778 -17.41 -21.69 -16.72
CA VAL A 778 -17.27 -22.65 -17.80
C VAL A 778 -17.40 -21.98 -19.17
N SER A 779 -17.14 -20.68 -19.24
CA SER A 779 -17.18 -19.92 -20.49
C SER A 779 -16.12 -20.41 -21.49
N TYR A 780 -16.33 -20.14 -22.78
CA TYR A 780 -15.40 -20.56 -23.84
C TYR A 780 -15.15 -22.07 -23.85
N ASN A 781 -16.24 -22.83 -23.86
CA ASN A 781 -16.26 -24.27 -23.95
C ASN A 781 -17.21 -24.70 -25.08
N CYS A 782 -17.71 -25.95 -25.04
CA CYS A 782 -18.54 -26.56 -26.09
C CYS A 782 -19.91 -27.06 -25.55
N PHE A 783 -20.43 -26.40 -24.51
CA PHE A 783 -21.72 -26.78 -23.92
C PHE A 783 -22.87 -26.47 -24.89
N SER A 784 -23.70 -27.45 -25.19
CA SER A 784 -24.96 -27.25 -25.92
C SER A 784 -26.16 -27.01 -24.99
N GLU A 785 -25.98 -27.33 -23.68
CA GLU A 785 -26.96 -27.14 -22.61
C GLU A 785 -26.24 -26.62 -21.37
N VAL A 786 -26.94 -25.83 -20.57
CA VAL A 786 -26.39 -25.34 -19.30
C VAL A 786 -26.35 -26.51 -18.29
N PRO A 787 -25.18 -26.82 -17.70
CA PRO A 787 -25.10 -27.91 -16.72
C PRO A 787 -25.86 -27.53 -15.44
N THR A 788 -26.75 -28.43 -15.01
CA THR A 788 -27.60 -28.21 -13.83
C THR A 788 -26.98 -28.68 -12.53
N GLN A 789 -25.89 -29.45 -12.56
CA GLN A 789 -25.25 -30.04 -11.38
C GLN A 789 -24.80 -29.00 -10.35
N PRO A 790 -24.13 -27.86 -10.70
CA PRO A 790 -23.74 -26.87 -9.73
C PRO A 790 -24.89 -25.99 -9.24
N LEU A 791 -25.97 -25.87 -10.02
CA LEU A 791 -27.08 -24.93 -9.75
C LEU A 791 -27.89 -25.29 -8.49
N ASN A 792 -27.75 -26.50 -7.99
CA ASN A 792 -28.38 -26.93 -6.72
C ASN A 792 -27.56 -26.59 -5.48
N SER A 793 -26.44 -25.89 -5.63
CA SER A 793 -25.61 -25.50 -4.49
C SER A 793 -26.22 -24.31 -3.73
N ALA A 794 -26.36 -24.44 -2.42
CA ALA A 794 -26.84 -23.36 -1.56
C ALA A 794 -25.84 -22.18 -1.49
N ASN A 795 -24.59 -22.38 -1.88
CA ASN A 795 -23.53 -21.38 -1.76
C ASN A 795 -23.10 -20.77 -3.10
N LEU A 796 -23.57 -21.28 -4.23
CA LEU A 796 -23.18 -20.78 -5.55
C LEU A 796 -23.74 -19.36 -5.76
N ARG A 797 -22.85 -18.38 -5.87
CA ARG A 797 -23.16 -16.95 -6.04
C ARG A 797 -22.98 -16.46 -7.47
N ALA A 798 -21.98 -16.98 -8.17
CA ALA A 798 -21.68 -16.59 -9.54
C ALA A 798 -21.50 -17.83 -10.43
N PHE A 799 -22.18 -17.83 -11.55
CA PHE A 799 -22.05 -18.84 -12.59
C PHE A 799 -21.95 -18.19 -13.97
N ALA A 800 -20.88 -18.53 -14.70
CA ALA A 800 -20.64 -18.00 -16.05
C ALA A 800 -20.50 -19.13 -17.06
N ILE A 801 -21.20 -18.97 -18.20
CA ILE A 801 -21.23 -19.91 -19.33
C ILE A 801 -21.30 -19.15 -20.66
N ASN A 802 -20.49 -18.11 -20.78
CA ASN A 802 -20.41 -17.30 -21.97
C ASN A 802 -19.73 -18.06 -23.11
N HIS A 803 -19.99 -17.65 -24.36
CA HIS A 803 -19.22 -18.03 -25.55
C HIS A 803 -19.03 -19.54 -25.70
N GLN A 804 -20.16 -20.26 -25.89
CA GLN A 804 -20.14 -21.69 -26.15
C GLN A 804 -20.12 -21.95 -27.68
N ARG A 805 -19.13 -22.74 -28.16
CA ARG A 805 -18.90 -23.00 -29.57
C ARG A 805 -18.74 -24.50 -29.84
N ASP A 806 -19.26 -24.97 -30.95
CA ASP A 806 -18.99 -26.30 -31.44
C ASP A 806 -17.60 -26.38 -32.13
N ALA A 807 -17.26 -27.55 -32.67
CA ALA A 807 -15.98 -27.76 -33.34
C ALA A 807 -15.77 -26.92 -34.61
N ASN A 808 -16.86 -26.35 -35.15
CA ASN A 808 -16.86 -25.50 -36.35
C ASN A 808 -17.00 -24.00 -35.98
N ASP A 809 -16.80 -23.65 -34.71
CA ASP A 809 -16.95 -22.30 -34.17
C ASP A 809 -18.40 -21.73 -34.25
N ASN A 810 -19.41 -22.58 -34.38
CA ASN A 810 -20.80 -22.14 -34.33
C ASN A 810 -21.28 -22.05 -32.89
N ARG A 811 -22.14 -21.07 -32.59
CA ARG A 811 -22.83 -20.94 -31.29
C ARG A 811 -23.69 -22.19 -31.06
N CYS A 812 -23.36 -22.96 -30.01
CA CYS A 812 -24.03 -24.23 -29.74
C CYS A 812 -25.01 -24.19 -28.56
N LEU A 813 -24.87 -23.25 -27.63
CA LEU A 813 -25.78 -23.08 -26.50
C LEU A 813 -26.99 -22.22 -26.92
N ARG A 814 -28.22 -22.84 -26.88
CA ARG A 814 -29.44 -22.21 -27.40
C ARG A 814 -30.56 -22.08 -26.40
N THR A 815 -30.46 -22.76 -25.28
CA THR A 815 -31.55 -22.84 -24.29
C THR A 815 -31.16 -22.13 -22.99
N TRP A 816 -32.12 -21.38 -22.45
CA TRP A 816 -32.04 -20.84 -21.10
C TRP A 816 -32.22 -21.98 -20.08
N PRO A 817 -31.44 -22.06 -18.99
CA PRO A 817 -31.60 -23.13 -18.00
C PRO A 817 -32.89 -22.94 -17.19
N THR A 818 -33.73 -23.96 -17.18
CA THR A 818 -34.97 -23.93 -16.38
C THR A 818 -34.63 -23.95 -14.88
N GLY A 819 -35.24 -23.05 -14.12
CA GLY A 819 -35.07 -22.97 -12.66
C GLY A 819 -33.84 -22.21 -12.18
N ILE A 820 -33.15 -21.48 -13.06
CA ILE A 820 -31.99 -20.67 -12.66
C ILE A 820 -32.37 -19.63 -11.60
N THR A 821 -33.56 -19.06 -11.69
CA THR A 821 -34.07 -18.06 -10.73
C THR A 821 -34.47 -18.67 -9.39
N GLN A 822 -34.48 -19.98 -9.26
CA GLN A 822 -34.74 -20.69 -7.99
C GLN A 822 -33.47 -21.10 -7.25
N CYS A 823 -32.28 -20.86 -7.85
CA CYS A 823 -30.99 -21.12 -7.20
C CYS A 823 -30.84 -20.19 -5.97
N PRO A 824 -30.72 -20.74 -4.76
CA PRO A 824 -31.00 -19.94 -3.54
C PRO A 824 -30.03 -18.79 -3.28
N SER A 825 -28.79 -18.91 -3.74
CA SER A 825 -27.75 -17.89 -3.48
C SER A 825 -27.17 -17.29 -4.74
N LEU A 826 -27.66 -17.67 -5.92
CA LEU A 826 -27.11 -17.20 -7.20
C LEU A 826 -27.49 -15.74 -7.43
N ILE A 827 -26.54 -14.86 -7.33
CA ILE A 827 -26.71 -13.42 -7.52
C ILE A 827 -26.26 -12.95 -8.90
N GLN A 828 -25.40 -13.74 -9.55
CA GLN A 828 -24.80 -13.42 -10.84
C GLN A 828 -24.86 -14.60 -11.80
N PHE A 829 -25.41 -14.34 -12.98
CA PHE A 829 -25.46 -15.29 -14.07
C PHE A 829 -25.01 -14.67 -15.38
N GLN A 830 -24.03 -15.29 -16.04
CA GLN A 830 -23.51 -14.83 -17.31
C GLN A 830 -23.67 -15.89 -18.38
N ILE A 831 -24.40 -15.54 -19.43
CA ILE A 831 -24.72 -16.42 -20.58
C ILE A 831 -24.53 -15.68 -21.90
N GLY A 832 -23.71 -14.64 -21.91
CA GLY A 832 -23.42 -13.82 -23.09
C GLY A 832 -22.73 -14.59 -24.21
N SER A 833 -22.69 -14.02 -25.39
CA SER A 833 -22.05 -14.56 -26.60
C SER A 833 -22.50 -15.99 -27.00
N ASN A 834 -23.78 -16.29 -26.84
CA ASN A 834 -24.41 -17.58 -27.21
C ASN A 834 -25.52 -17.39 -28.27
N ASP A 835 -26.33 -18.40 -28.52
CA ASP A 835 -27.53 -18.36 -29.40
C ASP A 835 -28.79 -18.62 -28.57
N ILE A 836 -28.87 -18.05 -27.34
CA ILE A 836 -30.08 -18.17 -26.50
C ILE A 836 -31.24 -17.54 -27.24
N ARG A 837 -32.38 -18.25 -27.33
CA ARG A 837 -33.50 -17.82 -28.15
C ARG A 837 -34.67 -17.30 -27.34
N LYS A 838 -35.36 -18.14 -26.60
CA LYS A 838 -36.51 -17.76 -25.79
C LYS A 838 -36.28 -18.00 -24.32
N VAL A 839 -36.52 -16.99 -23.52
CA VAL A 839 -36.48 -17.08 -22.06
C VAL A 839 -37.91 -17.04 -21.57
N GLU A 840 -38.43 -18.20 -21.10
CA GLU A 840 -39.79 -18.33 -20.58
C GLU A 840 -39.85 -18.08 -19.06
N GLU A 841 -38.73 -18.22 -18.36
CA GLU A 841 -38.65 -18.04 -16.93
C GLU A 841 -38.68 -16.57 -16.57
N LYS A 842 -39.43 -16.18 -15.53
CA LYS A 842 -39.46 -14.81 -14.99
C LYS A 842 -38.22 -14.59 -14.15
N LEU A 843 -37.48 -13.55 -14.48
CA LEU A 843 -36.33 -13.12 -13.68
C LEU A 843 -36.78 -12.69 -12.27
N THR A 844 -35.94 -12.92 -11.27
CA THR A 844 -36.19 -12.55 -9.87
C THR A 844 -35.13 -11.57 -9.41
N TYR A 845 -35.46 -10.74 -8.42
CA TYR A 845 -34.57 -9.65 -7.98
C TYR A 845 -33.26 -10.13 -7.31
N HIS A 846 -33.25 -11.33 -6.71
CA HIS A 846 -32.03 -11.85 -6.09
C HIS A 846 -30.94 -12.20 -7.09
N LEU A 847 -31.30 -12.57 -8.32
CA LEU A 847 -30.38 -12.74 -9.44
C LEU A 847 -30.13 -11.39 -10.12
N TYR A 848 -29.52 -10.46 -9.39
CA TYR A 848 -29.50 -9.05 -9.77
C TYR A 848 -28.37 -8.64 -10.72
N ILE A 849 -27.49 -9.59 -11.14
CA ILE A 849 -26.49 -9.38 -12.18
C ILE A 849 -26.68 -10.43 -13.26
N VAL A 850 -27.20 -10.02 -14.41
CA VAL A 850 -27.45 -10.93 -15.53
C VAL A 850 -26.79 -10.36 -16.79
N ASN A 851 -25.97 -11.17 -17.45
CA ASN A 851 -25.35 -10.83 -18.73
C ASN A 851 -25.90 -11.71 -19.85
N ILE A 852 -26.62 -11.08 -20.78
CA ILE A 852 -27.18 -11.70 -21.98
C ILE A 852 -26.63 -11.08 -23.27
N LYS A 853 -25.62 -10.23 -23.19
CA LYS A 853 -24.99 -9.59 -24.35
C LYS A 853 -24.62 -10.62 -25.43
N ASP A 854 -24.64 -10.19 -26.69
CA ASP A 854 -24.25 -10.99 -27.84
C ASP A 854 -25.00 -12.34 -27.96
N ASN A 855 -26.31 -12.29 -27.65
CA ASN A 855 -27.28 -13.32 -27.99
C ASN A 855 -28.27 -12.72 -29.01
N PRO A 856 -27.99 -12.80 -30.33
CA PRO A 856 -28.73 -12.03 -31.34
C PRO A 856 -30.20 -12.48 -31.51
N ASN A 857 -30.50 -13.69 -31.11
CA ASN A 857 -31.84 -14.28 -31.26
C ASN A 857 -32.62 -14.36 -29.93
N ILE A 858 -32.13 -13.71 -28.87
CA ILE A 858 -32.78 -13.79 -27.54
C ILE A 858 -34.10 -13.01 -27.55
N SER A 859 -35.10 -13.59 -26.89
CA SER A 859 -36.39 -12.96 -26.58
C SER A 859 -36.67 -13.18 -25.11
N ILE A 860 -36.72 -12.09 -24.30
CA ILE A 860 -36.86 -12.15 -22.87
C ILE A 860 -37.82 -11.08 -22.34
N ASP A 861 -38.64 -11.45 -21.34
CA ASP A 861 -39.50 -10.53 -20.60
C ASP A 861 -38.88 -10.19 -19.24
N VAL A 862 -38.58 -8.91 -19.01
CA VAL A 862 -37.94 -8.40 -17.79
C VAL A 862 -38.89 -7.56 -16.92
N THR A 863 -40.23 -7.66 -17.17
CA THR A 863 -41.24 -6.92 -16.44
C THR A 863 -41.08 -7.09 -14.93
N SER A 864 -40.81 -8.30 -14.47
CA SER A 864 -40.67 -8.60 -13.02
C SER A 864 -39.53 -7.90 -12.32
N VAL A 865 -38.46 -7.56 -13.04
CA VAL A 865 -37.26 -6.90 -12.48
C VAL A 865 -37.11 -5.44 -12.93
N CYS A 866 -38.00 -4.94 -13.78
CA CYS A 866 -37.97 -3.56 -14.28
C CYS A 866 -37.96 -2.50 -13.15
N PRO A 867 -38.69 -2.62 -12.05
CA PRO A 867 -38.62 -1.65 -10.95
C PRO A 867 -37.21 -1.55 -10.34
N TYR A 868 -36.50 -2.67 -10.26
CA TYR A 868 -35.13 -2.74 -9.73
C TYR A 868 -34.08 -2.26 -10.75
N ILE A 869 -34.31 -2.44 -12.03
CA ILE A 869 -33.49 -1.85 -13.10
C ILE A 869 -33.58 -0.32 -13.02
N LYS A 870 -34.81 0.23 -12.91
CA LYS A 870 -35.05 1.66 -12.74
C LYS A 870 -34.37 2.25 -11.50
N ALA A 871 -34.34 1.50 -10.41
CA ALA A 871 -33.69 1.89 -9.17
C ALA A 871 -32.16 1.69 -9.18
N GLY A 872 -31.57 1.14 -10.27
CA GLY A 872 -30.14 0.82 -10.34
C GLY A 872 -29.71 -0.36 -9.46
N ALA A 873 -30.66 -1.08 -8.88
CA ALA A 873 -30.41 -2.22 -8.00
C ALA A 873 -30.29 -3.56 -8.75
N TYR A 874 -30.70 -3.60 -10.00
CA TYR A 874 -30.59 -4.76 -10.88
C TYR A 874 -29.75 -4.39 -12.12
N ARG A 875 -28.75 -5.18 -12.43
CA ARG A 875 -27.83 -4.94 -13.56
C ARG A 875 -28.07 -5.97 -14.64
N LEU A 876 -28.73 -5.56 -15.71
CA LEU A 876 -28.88 -6.33 -16.94
C LEU A 876 -27.85 -5.81 -17.96
N PHE A 877 -26.96 -6.70 -18.43
CA PHE A 877 -26.04 -6.42 -19.53
C PHE A 877 -26.63 -6.99 -20.80
N TYR A 878 -26.92 -6.13 -21.78
CA TYR A 878 -27.64 -6.46 -23.00
C TYR A 878 -27.12 -5.63 -24.18
N ASP A 879 -27.56 -6.00 -25.39
CA ASP A 879 -27.36 -5.19 -26.59
C ASP A 879 -28.69 -4.55 -26.99
N LYS A 880 -28.64 -3.32 -27.52
CA LYS A 880 -29.83 -2.55 -27.90
C LYS A 880 -30.71 -3.21 -28.93
N THR A 881 -30.13 -4.10 -29.75
CA THR A 881 -30.79 -4.85 -30.84
C THR A 881 -31.54 -6.13 -30.38
N GLN A 882 -31.48 -6.46 -29.08
CA GLN A 882 -32.10 -7.69 -28.56
C GLN A 882 -33.60 -7.48 -28.27
N ASP A 883 -34.42 -8.53 -28.44
CA ASP A 883 -35.85 -8.52 -28.11
C ASP A 883 -36.07 -8.63 -26.59
N ILE A 884 -35.94 -7.47 -25.88
CA ILE A 884 -36.15 -7.39 -24.45
C ILE A 884 -37.43 -6.60 -24.20
N ARG A 885 -38.37 -7.20 -23.52
CA ARG A 885 -39.69 -6.63 -23.27
C ARG A 885 -39.94 -6.35 -21.81
N GLY A 886 -40.83 -5.41 -21.54
CA GLY A 886 -41.41 -5.18 -20.21
C GLY A 886 -40.61 -4.18 -19.32
N CYS A 887 -39.69 -3.40 -19.92
CA CYS A 887 -39.04 -2.32 -19.19
C CYS A 887 -38.64 -1.15 -20.12
N ASP A 888 -39.26 -0.02 -19.88
CA ASP A 888 -39.06 1.26 -20.57
C ASP A 888 -37.78 2.01 -20.14
N ALA A 889 -37.07 1.53 -19.12
CA ALA A 889 -35.82 2.10 -18.69
C ALA A 889 -34.61 1.59 -19.49
N LEU A 890 -34.77 0.61 -20.35
CA LEU A 890 -33.73 0.06 -21.20
C LEU A 890 -33.64 0.87 -22.50
N ASP A 891 -32.42 1.18 -22.90
CA ASP A 891 -32.14 1.88 -24.16
C ASP A 891 -32.06 0.87 -25.31
N LEU A 892 -33.21 0.52 -25.87
CA LEU A 892 -33.33 -0.45 -26.97
C LEU A 892 -33.51 0.29 -28.30
N GLU A 893 -32.97 -0.29 -29.36
CA GLU A 893 -33.28 0.13 -30.75
C GLU A 893 -34.68 -0.37 -31.11
N ASN A 894 -35.60 0.56 -31.43
CA ASN A 894 -36.98 0.24 -31.94
C ASN A 894 -36.98 -0.25 -33.37
#